data_094c9ae966ef8266fce67b87c3629d2b
#
_entry.id   094c9ae966ef8266fce67b87c3629d2b
#
_cell.length_a   1.000
_cell.length_b   1.000
_cell.length_c   1.000
_cell.angle_alpha   90.00
_cell.angle_beta   90.00
_cell.angle_gamma   90.00
#
_symmetry.space_group_name_H-M   'P 1'
#
loop_
_entity.id
_entity.type
_entity.pdbx_description
1 polymer ?
#
loop_
_entity_poly.entity_id
_entity_poly.type
_entity_poly.pdbx_seq_one_letter_code
_entity_poly.pdbx_strand_id
1 'polypeptide(L)'
;MSYAQLQPQAPQPTATGNQQRQAQQQTINLYGGKGSGVGSVVQSEVSREQQTVMWQQNSYLAHGNTGSGTDSGIQSAGPLSVAGGAEDGMIYDWGDQSSTGAISSNYGGAPNTGDQTNSSVDEVGAQLSQTRSQRVRAAMFPETLDEGMDIPSTQYDPSQPTAVQRLSEPSQMLRHAVVNLINYQDDADLATRAIPELIKLLNDEDQVVVGQAAVMVHQLSKKEASRHAIMNSPQMVAALVKAMATSNDLDTTRSAAGTLQNLSQHRQGLLAIFKSGGIPALVKLLSSPVESVLFYAITTLHNLLLHQDGSKMAVRLAGGLQKMVSLLQRNNVKFLAVVTDCLQILAYGNQESKLVILASGGPTELVRILRCYTYEKLLWTTTRVLKVLSVCCSNKPAIVEAGGVQALAQHLNHGSQRLVLNCLWTLRNLSDAAIRQDNLEQLLHNLVELLASPDMNVVTCAAGILSNLTCNNQRNKSIVCRVQGCEALVRTVIQAGDREEITEPAVCALRHLTCRHPEAELAQQAIRRTYGLQVFVKLLHPPARWPLVKAVIGLIRNLALCPDNNAPLREDGAIQRLSQILHKAFGDMTASHANGGPAPLCDGVSMEEVVEGTVGAMHIFSKDPSNRPLIRSLHVIPVFVQLLYSDVENVQRVAVSVLSELAADREGADQIEADGATGPLTELLRSGNEAVATYAAAILFRMSDDKSQDYKKRLSMELTAGLMRPGEHGTPQPPHVDPMDMGFDPDAYNPSGMYPAPPHTAPGGPRNPGQQQTNNNNNNNYAAQGFKLLSYSLHHETAVSPVGNE
;
A
#
# COMPACT_ATOMS: atom_id res chain seq x y z
N MET A 1 -57.50 -41.72 -3.88
CA MET A 1 -56.30 -42.11 -3.14
C MET A 1 -55.36 -40.94 -3.14
N SER A 2 -55.39 -40.09 -2.10
CA SER A 2 -54.65 -38.83 -1.95
C SER A 2 -53.51 -39.05 -0.97
N TYR A 3 -52.31 -38.67 -1.39
CA TYR A 3 -51.17 -38.46 -0.49
C TYR A 3 -51.03 -36.97 -0.25
N ALA A 4 -51.23 -36.57 1.02
CA ALA A 4 -50.96 -35.23 1.51
C ALA A 4 -49.48 -35.10 1.87
N GLN A 5 -48.80 -34.05 1.38
CA GLN A 5 -47.46 -33.66 1.75
C GLN A 5 -47.49 -32.88 3.08
N LEU A 6 -46.67 -33.33 4.03
CA LEU A 6 -46.31 -32.60 5.25
C LEU A 6 -45.08 -31.75 5.00
N GLN A 7 -45.19 -30.44 5.16
CA GLN A 7 -44.06 -29.53 5.28
C GLN A 7 -43.54 -29.46 6.72
N PRO A 8 -42.25 -29.40 7.00
CA PRO A 8 -41.71 -29.17 8.34
C PRO A 8 -41.69 -27.68 8.69
N GLN A 9 -42.22 -27.33 9.84
CA GLN A 9 -42.19 -26.00 10.45
C GLN A 9 -40.78 -25.68 10.98
N ALA A 10 -40.35 -24.44 10.79
CA ALA A 10 -39.10 -23.87 11.36
C ALA A 10 -39.27 -23.61 12.88
N PRO A 11 -38.23 -23.83 13.70
CA PRO A 11 -38.29 -23.56 15.13
C PRO A 11 -38.14 -22.05 15.41
N GLN A 12 -38.92 -21.57 16.39
CA GLN A 12 -38.88 -20.21 16.93
C GLN A 12 -37.62 -19.98 17.77
N PRO A 13 -37.08 -18.73 17.81
CA PRO A 13 -35.87 -18.42 18.56
C PRO A 13 -36.14 -18.25 20.06
N THR A 14 -35.36 -18.97 20.89
CA THR A 14 -35.35 -18.86 22.35
C THR A 14 -34.67 -17.56 22.82
N ALA A 15 -35.23 -16.98 23.86
CA ALA A 15 -34.93 -15.68 24.45
C ALA A 15 -33.62 -15.66 25.28
N THR A 16 -32.45 -15.77 24.68
CA THR A 16 -31.15 -15.61 25.38
C THR A 16 -30.22 -14.56 24.76
N GLY A 17 -30.67 -13.83 23.74
CA GLY A 17 -29.84 -12.81 23.03
C GLY A 17 -29.82 -11.40 23.62
N ASN A 18 -30.68 -11.09 24.62
CA ASN A 18 -30.87 -9.71 25.07
C ASN A 18 -30.03 -9.30 26.30
N GLN A 19 -29.38 -10.21 26.98
CA GLN A 19 -28.53 -9.83 28.14
C GLN A 19 -27.09 -9.44 27.75
N GLN A 20 -26.58 -9.87 26.61
CA GLN A 20 -25.24 -9.46 26.14
C GLN A 20 -25.19 -8.08 25.45
N ARG A 21 -26.30 -7.58 24.94
CA ARG A 21 -26.33 -6.21 24.36
C ARG A 21 -26.47 -5.11 25.40
N GLN A 22 -27.03 -5.40 26.59
CA GLN A 22 -27.13 -4.40 27.67
C GLN A 22 -25.81 -4.24 28.46
N ALA A 23 -24.96 -5.26 28.51
CA ALA A 23 -23.64 -5.18 29.15
C ALA A 23 -22.62 -4.34 28.35
N GLN A 24 -22.77 -4.23 27.02
CA GLN A 24 -21.90 -3.38 26.18
C GLN A 24 -22.30 -1.90 26.18
N GLN A 25 -23.54 -1.56 26.52
CA GLN A 25 -24.00 -0.17 26.63
C GLN A 25 -23.72 0.49 27.98
N GLN A 26 -23.49 -0.30 29.03
CA GLN A 26 -23.18 0.26 30.36
C GLN A 26 -21.71 0.60 30.58
N THR A 27 -20.79 0.16 29.73
CA THR A 27 -19.35 0.47 29.84
C THR A 27 -18.97 1.80 29.18
N ILE A 28 -19.88 2.42 28.41
CA ILE A 28 -19.61 3.67 27.70
C ILE A 28 -19.97 4.95 28.52
N ASN A 29 -20.70 4.79 29.64
CA ASN A 29 -21.21 5.93 30.42
C ASN A 29 -20.40 6.31 31.66
N LEU A 30 -19.19 5.79 31.86
CA LEU A 30 -18.38 6.05 33.07
C LEU A 30 -17.16 6.97 32.88
N TYR A 31 -16.96 7.56 31.67
CA TYR A 31 -15.95 8.61 31.46
C TYR A 31 -16.53 9.83 30.74
N GLY A 32 -17.48 10.50 31.39
CA GLY A 32 -17.99 11.81 30.99
C GLY A 32 -17.41 12.92 31.86
N GLY A 33 -16.22 13.38 31.57
CA GLY A 33 -15.61 14.56 32.18
C GLY A 33 -15.18 15.57 31.11
N LYS A 34 -15.69 16.80 31.24
CA LYS A 34 -15.55 17.94 30.35
C LYS A 34 -14.12 18.18 29.84
N GLY A 35 -13.92 18.19 28.52
CA GLY A 35 -12.70 18.64 27.85
C GLY A 35 -12.96 18.96 26.40
N SER A 36 -12.75 20.18 26.05
CA SER A 36 -13.01 20.90 24.81
C SER A 36 -12.37 20.31 23.54
N GLY A 37 -13.15 20.16 22.47
CA GLY A 37 -12.77 20.62 21.12
C GLY A 37 -11.80 19.82 20.27
N VAL A 38 -11.38 18.59 20.61
CA VAL A 38 -10.41 17.83 19.78
C VAL A 38 -10.96 16.49 19.26
N GLY A 39 -12.15 16.07 19.72
CA GLY A 39 -12.70 14.74 19.43
C GLY A 39 -13.32 14.53 18.04
N SER A 40 -13.66 15.59 17.31
CA SER A 40 -14.38 15.49 16.03
C SER A 40 -13.47 15.29 14.80
N VAL A 41 -12.24 15.76 14.85
CA VAL A 41 -11.26 15.61 13.75
C VAL A 41 -10.70 14.20 13.69
N VAL A 42 -10.44 13.58 14.85
CA VAL A 42 -9.89 12.22 14.92
C VAL A 42 -10.90 11.16 14.44
N GLN A 43 -12.20 11.34 14.68
CA GLN A 43 -13.23 10.41 14.20
C GLN A 43 -13.44 10.45 12.69
N SER A 44 -13.25 11.60 12.03
CA SER A 44 -13.36 11.73 10.58
C SER A 44 -12.14 11.10 9.86
N GLU A 45 -10.96 11.18 10.43
CA GLU A 45 -9.75 10.57 9.87
C GLU A 45 -9.76 9.04 9.98
N VAL A 46 -10.18 8.49 11.13
CA VAL A 46 -10.32 7.04 11.32
C VAL A 46 -11.32 6.43 10.35
N SER A 47 -12.42 7.13 10.06
CA SER A 47 -13.43 6.67 9.08
C SER A 47 -12.90 6.70 7.64
N ARG A 48 -12.06 7.66 7.28
CA ARG A 48 -11.43 7.76 5.95
C ARG A 48 -10.34 6.70 5.74
N GLU A 49 -9.50 6.46 6.75
CA GLU A 49 -8.50 5.39 6.68
C GLU A 49 -9.14 4.00 6.61
N GLN A 50 -10.24 3.76 7.34
CA GLN A 50 -10.98 2.52 7.23
C GLN A 50 -11.58 2.31 5.83
N GLN A 51 -12.06 3.36 5.17
CA GLN A 51 -12.53 3.28 3.79
C GLN A 51 -11.39 3.01 2.80
N THR A 52 -10.24 3.63 2.97
CA THR A 52 -9.05 3.41 2.10
C THR A 52 -8.49 2.00 2.29
N VAL A 53 -8.43 1.49 3.53
CA VAL A 53 -8.02 0.12 3.84
C VAL A 53 -9.04 -0.90 3.31
N MET A 54 -10.34 -0.62 3.42
CA MET A 54 -11.39 -1.47 2.83
C MET A 54 -11.35 -1.49 1.31
N TRP A 55 -11.02 -0.38 0.67
CA TRP A 55 -10.89 -0.31 -0.79
C TRP A 55 -9.66 -1.12 -1.28
N GLN A 56 -8.54 -1.02 -0.58
CA GLN A 56 -7.36 -1.85 -0.85
C GLN A 56 -7.60 -3.34 -0.54
N GLN A 57 -8.34 -3.68 0.52
CA GLN A 57 -8.72 -5.07 0.83
C GLN A 57 -9.70 -5.64 -0.21
N ASN A 58 -10.67 -4.87 -0.68
CA ASN A 58 -11.62 -5.33 -1.69
C ASN A 58 -10.97 -5.53 -3.07
N SER A 59 -9.96 -4.76 -3.44
CA SER A 59 -9.18 -5.03 -4.65
C SER A 59 -8.33 -6.31 -4.55
N TYR A 60 -7.93 -6.73 -3.34
CA TYR A 60 -7.26 -8.01 -3.09
C TYR A 60 -8.21 -9.21 -3.02
N LEU A 61 -9.47 -9.02 -2.62
CA LEU A 61 -10.45 -10.11 -2.49
C LEU A 61 -11.18 -10.40 -3.81
N ALA A 62 -11.27 -9.46 -4.74
CA ALA A 62 -11.91 -9.65 -6.04
C ALA A 62 -11.08 -10.49 -7.04
N HIS A 63 -9.80 -10.77 -6.76
CA HIS A 63 -8.88 -11.47 -7.65
C HIS A 63 -8.41 -12.85 -7.12
N GLY A 64 -9.12 -13.42 -6.17
CA GLY A 64 -8.76 -14.70 -5.54
C GLY A 64 -9.56 -15.91 -6.05
N ASN A 65 -9.71 -16.12 -7.36
CA ASN A 65 -10.17 -17.42 -7.85
C ASN A 65 -9.73 -17.71 -9.28
N THR A 66 -8.44 -17.97 -9.50
CA THR A 66 -7.91 -18.91 -10.51
C THR A 66 -6.42 -19.15 -10.27
N GLY A 67 -6.06 -20.38 -9.92
CA GLY A 67 -4.86 -21.11 -10.34
C GLY A 67 -3.49 -20.63 -9.86
N SER A 68 -2.92 -21.40 -8.91
CA SER A 68 -1.49 -21.69 -8.69
C SER A 68 -0.52 -20.50 -8.53
N GLY A 69 0.05 -20.44 -7.35
CA GLY A 69 1.31 -19.71 -7.14
C GLY A 69 1.34 -18.91 -5.86
N THR A 70 1.69 -19.61 -4.80
CA THR A 70 2.47 -19.20 -3.63
C THR A 70 2.42 -17.74 -3.19
N ASP A 71 1.89 -17.64 -2.01
CA ASP A 71 2.35 -16.82 -0.92
C ASP A 71 1.67 -15.49 -0.67
N SER A 72 1.16 -15.51 0.51
CA SER A 72 1.08 -14.58 1.62
C SER A 72 -0.24 -13.89 1.83
N GLY A 73 -1.18 -14.65 2.23
CA GLY A 73 -2.28 -14.14 3.03
C GLY A 73 -2.50 -15.09 4.19
N ILE A 74 -2.09 -14.72 5.38
CA ILE A 74 -2.48 -15.46 6.57
C ILE A 74 -3.99 -15.37 6.69
N GLN A 75 -4.68 -16.42 6.26
CA GLN A 75 -6.09 -16.65 6.57
C GLN A 75 -6.17 -17.28 7.96
N SER A 76 -7.02 -16.71 8.79
CA SER A 76 -7.47 -17.31 10.03
C SER A 76 -8.12 -18.68 9.75
N ALA A 77 -7.63 -19.69 10.42
CA ALA A 77 -7.97 -21.08 10.25
C ALA A 77 -9.40 -21.42 10.65
N GLY A 78 -10.08 -22.16 9.77
CA GLY A 78 -11.05 -23.19 10.12
C GLY A 78 -10.39 -24.57 9.98
N PRO A 79 -10.91 -25.65 10.59
CA PRO A 79 -10.13 -26.84 10.89
C PRO A 79 -10.03 -27.86 9.75
N LEU A 80 -8.81 -28.34 9.54
CA LEU A 80 -8.34 -29.68 9.19
C LEU A 80 -8.82 -30.46 7.96
N SER A 81 -7.87 -30.72 7.08
CA SER A 81 -7.56 -32.10 6.68
C SER A 81 -6.09 -32.23 6.26
N VAL A 82 -5.49 -33.34 6.66
CA VAL A 82 -4.08 -33.71 6.52
C VAL A 82 -3.78 -34.13 5.08
N ALA A 83 -2.78 -33.49 4.44
CA ALA A 83 -1.95 -34.11 3.42
C ALA A 83 -0.61 -33.37 3.38
N GLY A 84 0.50 -34.14 3.46
CA GLY A 84 1.85 -33.63 3.62
C GLY A 84 2.37 -32.88 2.38
N GLY A 85 3.09 -31.81 2.65
CA GLY A 85 3.93 -31.07 1.75
C GLY A 85 4.95 -30.34 2.60
N ALA A 86 6.22 -30.69 2.42
CA ALA A 86 7.34 -30.11 3.15
C ALA A 86 7.46 -28.64 2.80
N GLU A 87 7.02 -27.76 3.71
CA GLU A 87 7.43 -26.36 3.72
C GLU A 87 8.66 -26.23 4.63
N ASP A 88 9.74 -25.72 4.06
CA ASP A 88 10.98 -25.36 4.72
C ASP A 88 10.72 -24.42 5.92
N GLY A 89 10.40 -25.02 7.06
CA GLY A 89 10.59 -24.43 8.36
C GLY A 89 12.07 -24.28 8.60
N MET A 90 12.68 -23.19 8.13
CA MET A 90 14.06 -22.86 8.50
C MET A 90 14.09 -22.64 10.02
N ILE A 91 14.40 -23.73 10.72
CA ILE A 91 14.91 -23.71 12.10
C ILE A 91 16.15 -22.83 12.06
N TYR A 92 16.14 -21.73 12.82
CA TYR A 92 17.32 -20.91 13.03
C TYR A 92 18.32 -21.73 13.85
N ASP A 93 19.17 -22.47 13.15
CA ASP A 93 20.35 -23.09 13.77
C ASP A 93 21.41 -22.00 14.00
N TRP A 94 21.40 -21.46 15.18
CA TRP A 94 22.50 -20.70 15.72
C TRP A 94 23.41 -21.70 16.44
N GLY A 95 24.28 -22.34 15.68
CA GLY A 95 25.39 -23.05 16.25
C GLY A 95 26.14 -22.11 17.18
N ASP A 96 26.26 -22.51 18.42
CA ASP A 96 27.08 -21.86 19.45
C ASP A 96 28.54 -21.87 18.94
N GLN A 97 28.99 -20.76 18.32
CA GLN A 97 30.39 -20.54 18.03
C GLN A 97 31.10 -20.03 19.28
N SER A 98 31.11 -20.86 20.32
CA SER A 98 32.15 -20.81 21.32
C SER A 98 33.04 -22.05 21.07
N SER A 99 34.13 -21.79 20.40
CA SER A 99 35.37 -22.56 20.36
C SER A 99 35.34 -23.99 20.95
N THR A 100 35.20 -24.99 20.08
CA THR A 100 35.86 -26.28 20.33
C THR A 100 36.58 -26.69 19.05
N GLY A 101 37.87 -26.43 19.07
CA GLY A 101 38.82 -27.02 18.14
C GLY A 101 38.73 -28.55 18.18
N ALA A 102 38.63 -29.13 17.04
CA ALA A 102 38.81 -30.56 16.85
C ALA A 102 40.19 -31.00 17.37
N ILE A 103 40.22 -31.83 18.38
CA ILE A 103 41.44 -32.58 18.72
C ILE A 103 41.12 -34.04 18.50
N SER A 104 41.79 -34.53 17.47
CA SER A 104 42.04 -35.93 17.18
C SER A 104 42.63 -36.68 18.38
N SER A 105 42.08 -37.84 18.67
CA SER A 105 42.61 -38.78 19.66
C SER A 105 43.99 -39.20 19.34
N ASN A 106 44.93 -39.11 20.32
CA ASN A 106 45.99 -40.12 20.49
C ASN A 106 46.44 -40.26 21.96
N TYR A 107 46.68 -41.51 22.34
CA TYR A 107 47.05 -42.11 23.60
C TYR A 107 48.14 -41.41 24.43
N GLY A 108 47.99 -41.48 25.76
CA GLY A 108 49.12 -41.75 26.66
C GLY A 108 49.12 -40.93 27.96
N GLY A 109 48.94 -41.59 29.09
CA GLY A 109 49.65 -41.32 30.34
C GLY A 109 49.03 -40.45 31.42
N ALA A 110 48.58 -41.04 32.52
CA ALA A 110 48.23 -40.52 33.83
C ALA A 110 49.45 -39.86 34.55
N PRO A 111 49.36 -39.22 35.80
CA PRO A 111 48.21 -39.01 36.69
C PRO A 111 48.16 -37.65 37.43
N ASN A 112 47.06 -37.50 38.21
CA ASN A 112 46.95 -36.72 39.50
C ASN A 112 46.67 -35.21 39.44
N THR A 113 45.58 -34.73 39.94
CA THR A 113 45.11 -34.50 41.32
C THR A 113 43.83 -33.68 41.32
N GLY A 114 42.84 -34.13 42.03
CA GLY A 114 41.94 -33.38 42.89
C GLY A 114 40.90 -32.45 42.25
N ASP A 115 39.66 -32.94 41.98
CA ASP A 115 38.48 -32.22 42.45
C ASP A 115 37.30 -33.20 42.62
N GLN A 116 36.85 -33.37 43.84
CA GLN A 116 35.85 -34.34 44.28
C GLN A 116 34.46 -33.70 44.34
N THR A 117 33.92 -33.21 43.27
CA THR A 117 32.50 -32.76 43.25
C THR A 117 31.71 -33.11 41.99
N ASN A 118 32.31 -33.82 41.03
CA ASN A 118 31.60 -34.17 39.79
C ASN A 118 31.27 -35.67 39.67
N SER A 119 31.59 -36.51 40.65
CA SER A 119 31.50 -37.94 40.52
C SER A 119 30.05 -38.52 40.59
N SER A 120 29.08 -37.84 41.21
CA SER A 120 27.74 -38.40 41.41
C SER A 120 26.85 -38.30 40.12
N VAL A 121 27.06 -37.32 39.32
CA VAL A 121 26.24 -37.13 38.09
C VAL A 121 26.73 -38.04 36.97
N ASP A 122 28.04 -38.27 36.89
CA ASP A 122 28.62 -39.18 35.90
C ASP A 122 28.38 -40.68 36.24
N GLU A 123 28.34 -41.03 37.52
CA GLU A 123 28.04 -42.38 37.96
C GLU A 123 26.55 -42.76 37.73
N VAL A 124 25.62 -41.85 37.97
CA VAL A 124 24.19 -42.04 37.64
C VAL A 124 23.98 -42.06 36.13
N GLY A 125 24.71 -41.26 35.38
CA GLY A 125 24.74 -41.31 33.92
C GLY A 125 25.26 -42.63 33.34
N ALA A 126 26.31 -43.18 33.94
CA ALA A 126 26.89 -44.46 33.56
C ALA A 126 25.97 -45.66 33.92
N GLN A 127 25.36 -45.65 35.12
CA GLN A 127 24.38 -46.66 35.50
C GLN A 127 23.12 -46.61 34.67
N LEU A 128 22.62 -45.45 34.32
CA LEU A 128 21.50 -45.28 33.37
C LEU A 128 21.84 -45.76 31.96
N SER A 129 23.06 -45.54 31.52
CA SER A 129 23.55 -46.04 30.21
C SER A 129 23.64 -47.55 30.19
N GLN A 130 24.16 -48.18 31.26
CA GLN A 130 24.17 -49.64 31.38
C GLN A 130 22.77 -50.25 31.42
N THR A 131 21.86 -49.67 32.21
CA THR A 131 20.48 -50.14 32.30
C THR A 131 19.73 -49.93 30.96
N ARG A 132 20.02 -48.84 30.21
CA ARG A 132 19.52 -48.64 28.86
C ARG A 132 20.01 -49.69 27.90
N SER A 133 21.32 -50.00 27.94
CA SER A 133 21.93 -51.01 27.09
C SER A 133 21.32 -52.40 27.32
N GLN A 134 21.07 -52.72 28.58
CA GLN A 134 20.40 -53.99 28.93
C GLN A 134 18.96 -54.06 28.46
N ARG A 135 18.19 -52.99 28.61
CA ARG A 135 16.79 -52.90 28.11
C ARG A 135 16.69 -52.93 26.59
N VAL A 136 17.63 -52.30 25.89
CA VAL A 136 17.75 -52.37 24.44
C VAL A 136 18.04 -53.79 24.01
N ARG A 137 19.01 -54.47 24.68
CA ARG A 137 19.37 -55.87 24.37
C ARG A 137 18.22 -56.82 24.61
N ALA A 138 17.48 -56.68 25.73
CA ALA A 138 16.32 -57.47 26.04
C ALA A 138 15.14 -57.28 25.06
N ALA A 139 14.91 -56.05 24.64
CA ALA A 139 13.85 -55.72 23.69
C ALA A 139 14.15 -56.17 22.26
N MET A 140 15.39 -56.14 21.87
CA MET A 140 15.83 -56.43 20.48
C MET A 140 16.18 -57.92 20.25
N PHE A 141 16.62 -58.60 21.31
CA PHE A 141 17.14 -59.98 21.23
C PHE A 141 16.76 -60.74 22.51
N PRO A 142 15.44 -61.05 22.72
CA PRO A 142 15.02 -61.77 23.91
C PRO A 142 15.67 -63.19 24.04
N GLU A 143 16.13 -63.74 22.94
CA GLU A 143 16.74 -65.06 22.86
C GLU A 143 18.29 -65.05 23.13
N THR A 144 18.91 -63.84 23.20
CA THR A 144 20.38 -63.69 23.41
C THR A 144 20.72 -63.25 24.82
N LEU A 145 19.86 -63.43 25.77
CA LEU A 145 20.13 -63.19 27.19
C LEU A 145 21.09 -64.24 27.75
N ASP A 146 21.32 -65.34 27.03
CA ASP A 146 22.37 -66.33 27.32
C ASP A 146 23.64 -65.96 26.58
N GLU A 147 24.69 -65.69 27.31
CA GLU A 147 25.99 -65.28 26.80
C GLU A 147 26.59 -66.31 25.87
N GLY A 148 26.82 -65.94 24.58
CA GLY A 148 27.78 -66.68 23.80
C GLY A 148 27.43 -67.13 22.38
N MET A 149 26.40 -66.65 21.71
CA MET A 149 26.22 -66.95 20.29
C MET A 149 26.68 -65.85 19.39
N ASP A 150 27.81 -65.96 18.76
CA ASP A 150 28.22 -65.19 17.59
C ASP A 150 27.29 -65.57 16.41
N ILE A 151 26.55 -64.59 15.92
CA ILE A 151 25.74 -64.78 14.70
C ILE A 151 26.70 -64.81 13.52
N PRO A 152 26.77 -65.89 12.70
CA PRO A 152 27.70 -66.00 11.58
C PRO A 152 27.40 -64.87 10.56
N SER A 153 28.45 -64.16 10.20
CA SER A 153 28.34 -63.13 9.15
C SER A 153 28.04 -63.82 7.84
N THR A 154 26.88 -63.64 7.24
CA THR A 154 26.55 -64.10 5.90
C THR A 154 27.48 -63.46 4.88
N GLN A 155 28.10 -64.25 4.03
CA GLN A 155 29.01 -63.84 2.94
C GLN A 155 28.28 -62.82 2.05
N TYR A 156 28.93 -61.66 1.85
CA TYR A 156 28.44 -60.55 1.01
C TYR A 156 28.67 -60.92 -0.46
N ASP A 157 27.61 -61.07 -1.26
CA ASP A 157 27.62 -61.09 -2.70
C ASP A 157 27.15 -59.77 -3.28
N PRO A 158 28.02 -58.92 -3.89
CA PRO A 158 27.65 -57.63 -4.41
C PRO A 158 26.77 -57.70 -5.66
N SER A 159 26.62 -58.82 -6.32
CA SER A 159 25.89 -58.95 -7.58
C SER A 159 24.41 -59.34 -7.45
N GLN A 160 24.02 -59.98 -6.33
CA GLN A 160 22.61 -60.34 -6.05
C GLN A 160 22.32 -60.31 -4.55
N PRO A 161 21.76 -59.23 -4.03
CA PRO A 161 21.42 -59.13 -2.61
C PRO A 161 20.34 -60.16 -2.25
N THR A 162 20.64 -60.98 -1.26
CA THR A 162 19.69 -61.96 -0.69
C THR A 162 18.48 -61.25 -0.02
N ALA A 163 17.38 -62.01 0.19
CA ALA A 163 16.22 -61.45 0.91
C ALA A 163 16.59 -60.91 2.30
N VAL A 164 17.56 -61.54 2.98
CA VAL A 164 18.10 -61.09 4.28
C VAL A 164 18.87 -59.79 4.13
N GLN A 165 19.64 -59.60 3.07
CA GLN A 165 20.34 -58.33 2.81
C GLN A 165 19.37 -57.20 2.46
N ARG A 166 18.27 -57.47 1.73
CA ARG A 166 17.21 -56.51 1.45
C ARG A 166 16.43 -56.11 2.69
N LEU A 167 16.34 -56.99 3.69
CA LEU A 167 15.68 -56.70 4.98
C LEU A 167 16.64 -56.12 6.02
N SER A 168 17.97 -56.10 5.79
CA SER A 168 18.95 -55.60 6.74
C SER A 168 18.81 -54.13 7.02
N GLU A 169 18.62 -53.31 5.99
CA GLU A 169 18.48 -51.84 6.12
C GLU A 169 17.19 -51.44 6.88
N PRO A 170 15.99 -51.95 6.55
CA PRO A 170 14.80 -51.74 7.35
C PRO A 170 14.92 -52.25 8.79
N SER A 171 15.62 -53.39 8.99
CA SER A 171 15.89 -53.95 10.33
C SER A 171 16.79 -53.03 11.15
N GLN A 172 17.84 -52.45 10.57
CA GLN A 172 18.70 -51.47 11.25
C GLN A 172 17.94 -50.18 11.58
N MET A 173 17.09 -49.68 10.66
CA MET A 173 16.23 -48.52 10.93
C MET A 173 15.25 -48.80 12.10
N LEU A 174 14.65 -50.00 12.15
CA LEU A 174 13.78 -50.39 13.26
C LEU A 174 14.53 -50.46 14.58
N ARG A 175 15.77 -51.01 14.58
CA ARG A 175 16.66 -51.02 15.77
C ARG A 175 16.93 -49.62 16.27
N HIS A 176 17.34 -48.72 15.36
CA HIS A 176 17.57 -47.30 15.74
C HIS A 176 16.31 -46.67 16.31
N ALA A 177 15.13 -46.92 15.71
CA ALA A 177 13.86 -46.39 16.20
C ALA A 177 13.53 -46.89 17.62
N VAL A 178 13.74 -48.21 17.89
CA VAL A 178 13.51 -48.78 19.24
C VAL A 178 14.49 -48.24 20.27
N VAL A 179 15.79 -48.12 19.94
CA VAL A 179 16.80 -47.49 20.82
C VAL A 179 16.44 -46.02 21.12
N ASN A 180 16.05 -45.28 20.08
CA ASN A 180 15.64 -43.88 20.26
C ASN A 180 14.39 -43.77 21.15
N LEU A 181 13.40 -44.68 21.00
CA LEU A 181 12.20 -44.71 21.81
C LEU A 181 12.51 -45.00 23.28
N ILE A 182 13.39 -45.98 23.58
CA ILE A 182 13.80 -46.31 24.95
C ILE A 182 14.58 -45.13 25.55
N ASN A 183 15.50 -44.52 24.82
CA ASN A 183 16.22 -43.32 25.28
C ASN A 183 15.28 -42.16 25.55
N TYR A 184 14.26 -41.97 24.72
CA TYR A 184 13.23 -40.94 24.90
C TYR A 184 12.44 -41.19 26.18
N GLN A 185 11.99 -42.43 26.43
CA GLN A 185 11.24 -42.82 27.60
C GLN A 185 12.04 -42.58 28.90
N ASP A 186 13.32 -42.94 28.92
CA ASP A 186 14.21 -42.77 30.07
C ASP A 186 14.47 -41.29 30.37
N ASP A 187 14.68 -40.48 29.33
CA ASP A 187 14.87 -39.04 29.50
C ASP A 187 13.58 -38.35 29.99
N ALA A 188 12.40 -38.81 29.57
CA ALA A 188 11.13 -38.32 30.03
C ALA A 188 10.87 -38.67 31.52
N ASP A 189 11.13 -39.91 31.92
CA ASP A 189 10.97 -40.38 33.29
C ASP A 189 11.90 -39.65 34.27
N LEU A 190 13.18 -39.47 33.89
CA LEU A 190 14.15 -38.69 34.66
C LEU A 190 13.70 -37.26 34.85
N ALA A 191 13.30 -36.60 33.75
CA ALA A 191 12.82 -35.23 33.80
C ALA A 191 11.56 -35.13 34.68
N THR A 192 10.60 -36.04 34.56
CA THR A 192 9.36 -36.04 35.35
C THR A 192 9.61 -36.17 36.87
N ARG A 193 10.60 -37.00 37.25
CA ARG A 193 10.98 -37.15 38.67
C ARG A 193 11.74 -35.92 39.22
N ALA A 194 12.59 -35.29 38.36
CA ALA A 194 13.37 -34.13 38.78
C ALA A 194 12.54 -32.83 38.84
N ILE A 195 11.45 -32.68 38.05
CA ILE A 195 10.64 -31.46 37.96
C ILE A 195 10.18 -30.93 39.35
N PRO A 196 9.60 -31.71 40.26
CA PRO A 196 9.15 -31.18 41.55
C PRO A 196 10.26 -30.57 42.39
N GLU A 197 11.45 -31.18 42.40
CA GLU A 197 12.60 -30.68 43.12
C GLU A 197 13.17 -29.44 42.43
N LEU A 198 13.30 -29.43 41.13
CA LEU A 198 13.75 -28.26 40.34
C LEU A 198 12.80 -27.05 40.52
N ILE A 199 11.51 -27.26 40.70
CA ILE A 199 10.55 -26.18 40.99
C ILE A 199 10.83 -25.60 42.38
N LYS A 200 11.17 -26.39 43.39
CA LYS A 200 11.55 -25.90 44.72
C LYS A 200 12.80 -25.07 44.63
N LEU A 201 13.88 -25.58 43.98
CA LEU A 201 15.14 -24.89 43.79
C LEU A 201 15.01 -23.59 42.98
N LEU A 202 14.17 -23.53 41.95
CA LEU A 202 13.88 -22.30 41.20
C LEU A 202 13.10 -21.25 42.01
N ASN A 203 12.46 -21.64 43.11
CA ASN A 203 11.76 -20.73 43.99
C ASN A 203 12.51 -20.47 45.29
N ASP A 204 13.76 -20.94 45.39
CA ASP A 204 14.61 -20.74 46.57
C ASP A 204 14.92 -19.25 46.81
N GLU A 205 15.27 -18.88 48.05
CA GLU A 205 15.68 -17.52 48.42
C GLU A 205 17.12 -17.22 47.95
N ASP A 206 17.96 -18.26 47.91
CA ASP A 206 19.36 -18.14 47.45
C ASP A 206 19.45 -18.09 45.93
N GLN A 207 19.93 -16.96 45.41
CA GLN A 207 20.08 -16.72 43.97
C GLN A 207 21.12 -17.65 43.30
N VAL A 208 22.08 -18.19 44.06
CA VAL A 208 23.04 -19.18 43.54
C VAL A 208 22.34 -20.50 43.24
N VAL A 209 21.46 -20.93 44.18
CA VAL A 209 20.67 -22.14 44.02
C VAL A 209 19.70 -22.00 42.83
N VAL A 210 19.02 -20.86 42.73
CA VAL A 210 18.14 -20.54 41.59
C VAL A 210 18.90 -20.58 40.26
N GLY A 211 20.12 -20.02 40.21
CA GLY A 211 20.97 -20.00 39.04
C GLY A 211 21.38 -21.40 38.60
N GLN A 212 21.85 -22.23 39.51
CA GLN A 212 22.21 -23.62 39.19
C GLN A 212 21.00 -24.43 38.70
N ALA A 213 19.86 -24.29 39.39
CA ALA A 213 18.62 -24.92 38.97
C ALA A 213 18.21 -24.49 37.55
N ALA A 214 18.30 -23.20 37.22
CA ALA A 214 18.02 -22.68 35.88
C ALA A 214 18.94 -23.28 34.80
N VAL A 215 20.24 -23.42 35.08
CA VAL A 215 21.21 -24.07 34.18
C VAL A 215 20.83 -25.53 33.96
N MET A 216 20.50 -26.26 35.05
CA MET A 216 20.08 -27.67 34.95
C MET A 216 18.83 -27.83 34.06
N VAL A 217 17.82 -27.02 34.27
CA VAL A 217 16.60 -27.02 33.45
C VAL A 217 16.89 -26.66 32.00
N HIS A 218 17.82 -25.72 31.75
CA HIS A 218 18.26 -25.38 30.40
C HIS A 218 18.91 -26.59 29.70
N GLN A 219 19.76 -27.33 30.39
CA GLN A 219 20.38 -28.54 29.83
C GLN A 219 19.31 -29.64 29.52
N LEU A 220 18.37 -29.84 30.45
CA LEU A 220 17.25 -30.76 30.23
C LEU A 220 16.40 -30.36 29.02
N SER A 221 16.14 -29.06 28.83
CA SER A 221 15.30 -28.55 27.72
C SER A 221 15.90 -28.79 26.32
N LYS A 222 17.21 -29.08 26.22
CA LYS A 222 17.86 -29.44 24.95
C LYS A 222 17.42 -30.82 24.45
N LYS A 223 17.04 -31.73 25.34
CA LYS A 223 16.50 -33.04 24.99
C LYS A 223 15.00 -32.97 24.77
N GLU A 224 14.50 -33.56 23.70
CA GLU A 224 13.10 -33.49 23.31
C GLU A 224 12.15 -34.08 24.36
N ALA A 225 12.44 -35.27 24.86
CA ALA A 225 11.65 -35.95 25.87
C ALA A 225 11.49 -35.11 27.18
N SER A 226 12.62 -34.62 27.68
CA SER A 226 12.66 -33.74 28.86
C SER A 226 11.94 -32.40 28.61
N ARG A 227 12.04 -31.86 27.38
CA ARG A 227 11.31 -30.64 26.97
C ARG A 227 9.80 -30.84 27.03
N HIS A 228 9.29 -31.99 26.56
CA HIS A 228 7.87 -32.32 26.71
C HIS A 228 7.43 -32.45 28.14
N ALA A 229 8.23 -33.07 29.02
CA ALA A 229 7.92 -33.15 30.44
C ALA A 229 7.86 -31.75 31.10
N ILE A 230 8.79 -30.85 30.78
CA ILE A 230 8.81 -29.47 31.26
C ILE A 230 7.57 -28.70 30.77
N MET A 231 7.18 -28.81 29.49
CA MET A 231 6.01 -28.14 28.93
C MET A 231 4.69 -28.61 29.57
N ASN A 232 4.63 -29.88 30.01
CA ASN A 232 3.47 -30.45 30.69
C ASN A 232 3.35 -30.04 32.14
N SER A 233 4.34 -29.33 32.69
CA SER A 233 4.32 -28.79 34.05
C SER A 233 4.14 -27.27 34.08
N PRO A 234 2.90 -26.74 34.20
CA PRO A 234 2.66 -25.30 34.24
C PRO A 234 3.40 -24.60 35.38
N GLN A 235 3.61 -25.30 36.51
CA GLN A 235 4.33 -24.79 37.67
C GLN A 235 5.83 -24.59 37.37
N MET A 236 6.44 -25.51 36.60
CA MET A 236 7.83 -25.39 36.15
C MET A 236 8.00 -24.16 35.24
N VAL A 237 7.11 -24.00 34.25
CA VAL A 237 7.18 -22.85 33.34
C VAL A 237 6.93 -21.54 34.10
N ALA A 238 6.02 -21.52 35.08
CA ALA A 238 5.80 -20.34 35.93
C ALA A 238 7.02 -20.02 36.80
N ALA A 239 7.69 -21.04 37.40
CA ALA A 239 8.92 -20.84 38.16
C ALA A 239 10.07 -20.29 37.31
N LEU A 240 10.23 -20.78 36.05
CA LEU A 240 11.19 -20.26 35.09
C LEU A 240 10.91 -18.80 34.72
N VAL A 241 9.65 -18.46 34.41
CA VAL A 241 9.24 -17.08 34.11
C VAL A 241 9.50 -16.17 35.31
N LYS A 242 9.24 -16.62 36.55
CA LYS A 242 9.52 -15.88 37.77
C LYS A 242 11.02 -15.67 37.94
N ALA A 243 11.84 -16.74 37.86
CA ALA A 243 13.32 -16.65 37.99
C ALA A 243 13.90 -15.69 36.94
N MET A 244 13.44 -15.76 35.69
CA MET A 244 13.84 -14.85 34.61
C MET A 244 13.46 -13.38 34.89
N ALA A 245 12.30 -13.14 35.50
CA ALA A 245 11.78 -11.77 35.74
C ALA A 245 12.41 -11.11 36.95
N THR A 246 12.79 -11.89 38.00
CA THR A 246 13.22 -11.40 39.32
C THR A 246 14.73 -11.47 39.55
N SER A 247 15.44 -12.41 38.90
CA SER A 247 16.88 -12.54 39.07
C SER A 247 17.65 -11.35 38.47
N ASN A 248 18.64 -10.90 39.21
CA ASN A 248 19.65 -9.92 38.77
C ASN A 248 20.89 -10.57 38.16
N ASP A 249 21.02 -11.90 38.32
CA ASP A 249 22.11 -12.68 37.75
C ASP A 249 21.87 -12.90 36.25
N LEU A 250 22.88 -12.58 35.44
CA LEU A 250 22.82 -12.67 33.97
C LEU A 250 22.81 -14.10 33.45
N ASP A 251 23.47 -15.03 34.15
CA ASP A 251 23.54 -16.44 33.76
C ASP A 251 22.24 -17.17 34.08
N THR A 252 21.62 -16.86 35.25
CA THR A 252 20.26 -17.31 35.56
C THR A 252 19.26 -16.84 34.50
N THR A 253 19.30 -15.55 34.21
CA THR A 253 18.42 -14.94 33.20
C THR A 253 18.64 -15.56 31.80
N ARG A 254 19.89 -15.78 31.40
CA ARG A 254 20.26 -16.40 30.13
C ARG A 254 19.76 -17.83 30.06
N SER A 255 19.95 -18.65 31.10
CA SER A 255 19.54 -20.05 31.15
C SER A 255 18.00 -20.19 31.15
N ALA A 256 17.30 -19.38 31.93
CA ALA A 256 15.84 -19.37 31.93
C ALA A 256 15.27 -18.92 30.58
N ALA A 257 15.81 -17.84 29.96
CA ALA A 257 15.39 -17.36 28.64
C ALA A 257 15.68 -18.40 27.55
N GLY A 258 16.85 -19.06 27.59
CA GLY A 258 17.21 -20.12 26.66
C GLY A 258 16.29 -21.35 26.80
N THR A 259 15.87 -21.70 28.03
CA THR A 259 14.87 -22.73 28.24
C THR A 259 13.56 -22.37 27.58
N LEU A 260 13.04 -21.15 27.82
CA LEU A 260 11.77 -20.70 27.21
C LEU A 260 11.86 -20.67 25.67
N GLN A 261 13.02 -20.33 25.11
CA GLN A 261 13.26 -20.36 23.67
C GLN A 261 13.15 -21.82 23.13
N ASN A 262 13.75 -22.80 23.82
CA ASN A 262 13.62 -24.22 23.46
C ASN A 262 12.15 -24.69 23.54
N LEU A 263 11.40 -24.28 24.57
CA LEU A 263 9.98 -24.62 24.69
C LEU A 263 9.12 -23.97 23.62
N SER A 264 9.49 -22.76 23.17
CA SER A 264 8.71 -21.97 22.18
C SER A 264 8.68 -22.59 20.76
N GLN A 265 9.47 -23.61 20.51
CA GLN A 265 9.44 -24.37 19.26
C GLN A 265 8.19 -25.27 19.14
N HIS A 266 7.46 -25.48 20.23
CA HIS A 266 6.27 -26.32 20.26
C HIS A 266 5.03 -25.50 20.69
N ARG A 267 3.88 -25.79 20.06
CA ARG A 267 2.59 -25.07 20.38
C ARG A 267 2.23 -25.17 21.87
N GLN A 268 2.46 -26.34 22.48
CA GLN A 268 2.21 -26.55 23.90
C GLN A 268 3.11 -25.67 24.78
N GLY A 269 4.39 -25.54 24.43
CA GLY A 269 5.32 -24.65 25.11
C GLY A 269 4.94 -23.17 24.98
N LEU A 270 4.50 -22.74 23.78
CA LEU A 270 3.99 -21.38 23.55
C LEU A 270 2.78 -21.09 24.47
N LEU A 271 1.83 -22.01 24.54
CA LEU A 271 0.66 -21.88 25.40
C LEU A 271 1.04 -21.83 26.88
N ALA A 272 2.00 -22.66 27.31
CA ALA A 272 2.49 -22.67 28.69
C ALA A 272 3.18 -21.36 29.06
N ILE A 273 4.05 -20.82 28.19
CA ILE A 273 4.72 -19.51 28.36
C ILE A 273 3.69 -18.39 28.42
N PHE A 274 2.69 -18.41 27.54
CA PHE A 274 1.64 -17.39 27.49
C PHE A 274 0.81 -17.39 28.77
N LYS A 275 0.33 -18.57 29.22
CA LYS A 275 -0.47 -18.72 30.43
C LYS A 275 0.30 -18.37 31.71
N SER A 276 1.62 -18.59 31.72
CA SER A 276 2.49 -18.25 32.86
C SER A 276 2.87 -16.75 32.89
N GLY A 277 2.31 -15.90 32.04
CA GLY A 277 2.64 -14.46 31.99
C GLY A 277 4.06 -14.16 31.46
N GLY A 278 4.61 -15.03 30.59
CA GLY A 278 5.98 -14.90 30.10
C GLY A 278 6.23 -13.67 29.21
N ILE A 279 5.19 -13.14 28.52
CA ILE A 279 5.35 -12.02 27.56
C ILE A 279 5.90 -10.75 28.22
N PRO A 280 5.35 -10.20 29.32
CA PRO A 280 5.91 -9.01 29.97
C PRO A 280 7.37 -9.21 30.42
N ALA A 281 7.71 -10.39 30.92
CA ALA A 281 9.07 -10.73 31.34
C ALA A 281 10.04 -10.76 30.13
N LEU A 282 9.66 -11.40 29.02
CA LEU A 282 10.44 -11.42 27.77
C LEU A 282 10.62 -10.01 27.19
N VAL A 283 9.57 -9.18 27.21
CA VAL A 283 9.67 -7.78 26.77
C VAL A 283 10.62 -6.97 27.67
N LYS A 284 10.66 -7.23 29.00
CA LYS A 284 11.65 -6.63 29.90
C LYS A 284 13.08 -6.96 29.46
N LEU A 285 13.33 -8.21 29.05
CA LEU A 285 14.65 -8.68 28.60
C LEU A 285 15.13 -8.04 27.31
N LEU A 286 14.26 -7.44 26.49
CA LEU A 286 14.70 -6.70 25.29
C LEU A 286 15.58 -5.46 25.63
N SER A 287 15.71 -5.11 26.89
CA SER A 287 16.64 -4.08 27.38
C SER A 287 17.94 -4.66 27.95
N SER A 288 18.17 -5.97 27.85
CA SER A 288 19.39 -6.63 28.39
C SER A 288 20.66 -6.17 27.65
N PRO A 289 21.79 -6.01 28.32
CA PRO A 289 23.08 -5.76 27.68
C PRO A 289 23.65 -7.02 27.00
N VAL A 290 23.20 -8.22 27.38
CA VAL A 290 23.72 -9.50 26.92
C VAL A 290 23.05 -9.92 25.62
N GLU A 291 23.81 -10.10 24.55
CA GLU A 291 23.30 -10.40 23.19
C GLU A 291 22.54 -11.74 23.14
N SER A 292 23.05 -12.79 23.84
CA SER A 292 22.35 -14.09 23.88
C SER A 292 20.99 -14.02 24.57
N VAL A 293 20.85 -13.21 25.62
CA VAL A 293 19.56 -12.98 26.30
C VAL A 293 18.57 -12.26 25.37
N LEU A 294 19.07 -11.21 24.68
CA LEU A 294 18.27 -10.50 23.66
C LEU A 294 17.78 -11.45 22.56
N PHE A 295 18.68 -12.31 22.09
CA PHE A 295 18.37 -13.28 21.05
C PHE A 295 17.30 -14.29 21.50
N TYR A 296 17.46 -14.90 22.68
CA TYR A 296 16.45 -15.83 23.21
C TYR A 296 15.10 -15.14 23.43
N ALA A 297 15.10 -13.93 23.99
CA ALA A 297 13.87 -13.18 24.23
C ALA A 297 13.13 -12.83 22.92
N ILE A 298 13.84 -12.27 21.92
CA ILE A 298 13.21 -11.88 20.66
C ILE A 298 12.72 -13.07 19.85
N THR A 299 13.48 -14.19 19.83
CA THR A 299 13.08 -15.41 19.12
C THR A 299 11.86 -16.06 19.76
N THR A 300 11.81 -16.10 21.11
CA THR A 300 10.63 -16.59 21.84
C THR A 300 9.40 -15.73 21.57
N LEU A 301 9.56 -14.40 21.60
CA LEU A 301 8.49 -13.47 21.25
C LEU A 301 8.05 -13.63 19.80
N HIS A 302 8.96 -13.84 18.85
CA HIS A 302 8.67 -14.09 17.44
C HIS A 302 7.79 -15.34 17.28
N ASN A 303 8.18 -16.46 17.91
CA ASN A 303 7.39 -17.69 17.87
C ASN A 303 6.01 -17.52 18.51
N LEU A 304 5.90 -16.78 19.63
CA LEU A 304 4.63 -16.44 20.25
C LEU A 304 3.75 -15.58 19.32
N LEU A 305 4.33 -14.57 18.65
CA LEU A 305 3.60 -13.70 17.73
C LEU A 305 3.07 -14.43 16.50
N LEU A 306 3.79 -15.46 16.04
CA LEU A 306 3.39 -16.28 14.89
C LEU A 306 2.29 -17.28 15.24
N HIS A 307 2.37 -17.93 16.40
CA HIS A 307 1.64 -19.17 16.64
C HIS A 307 0.73 -19.15 17.86
N GLN A 308 0.77 -18.11 18.71
CA GLN A 308 -0.06 -18.02 19.93
C GLN A 308 -1.05 -16.87 19.83
N ASP A 309 -2.34 -17.19 19.86
CA ASP A 309 -3.41 -16.20 19.87
C ASP A 309 -3.32 -15.31 21.14
N GLY A 310 -3.65 -14.02 20.96
CA GLY A 310 -3.57 -13.03 22.03
C GLY A 310 -2.16 -12.45 22.28
N SER A 311 -1.09 -13.10 21.78
CA SER A 311 0.29 -12.64 22.01
C SER A 311 0.56 -11.24 21.41
N LYS A 312 -0.01 -10.92 20.26
CA LYS A 312 0.13 -9.60 19.62
C LYS A 312 -0.35 -8.49 20.55
N MET A 313 -1.51 -8.66 21.18
CA MET A 313 -2.07 -7.69 22.12
C MET A 313 -1.21 -7.61 23.40
N ALA A 314 -0.82 -8.76 23.96
CA ALA A 314 0.00 -8.80 25.16
C ALA A 314 1.38 -8.12 24.96
N VAL A 315 2.03 -8.30 23.81
CA VAL A 315 3.32 -7.64 23.49
C VAL A 315 3.13 -6.12 23.32
N ARG A 316 2.03 -5.66 22.71
CA ARG A 316 1.72 -4.23 22.61
C ARG A 316 1.53 -3.60 23.98
N LEU A 317 0.69 -4.22 24.83
CA LEU A 317 0.42 -3.74 26.19
C LEU A 317 1.67 -3.72 27.07
N ALA A 318 2.62 -4.65 26.86
CA ALA A 318 3.88 -4.68 27.58
C ALA A 318 4.92 -3.65 27.06
N GLY A 319 4.58 -2.81 26.07
CA GLY A 319 5.51 -1.83 25.49
C GLY A 319 6.60 -2.45 24.60
N GLY A 320 6.30 -3.61 23.97
CA GLY A 320 7.27 -4.34 23.16
C GLY A 320 7.70 -3.59 21.89
N LEU A 321 6.81 -2.79 21.29
CA LEU A 321 7.09 -2.05 20.06
C LEU A 321 8.24 -1.06 20.22
N GLN A 322 8.19 -0.19 21.22
CA GLN A 322 9.23 0.82 21.49
C GLN A 322 10.59 0.16 21.70
N LYS A 323 10.62 -0.94 22.48
CA LYS A 323 11.86 -1.69 22.72
C LYS A 323 12.39 -2.37 21.46
N MET A 324 11.52 -2.94 20.63
CA MET A 324 11.93 -3.54 19.35
C MET A 324 12.48 -2.49 18.39
N VAL A 325 11.88 -1.29 18.33
CA VAL A 325 12.43 -0.19 17.50
C VAL A 325 13.81 0.23 17.97
N SER A 326 14.06 0.34 19.28
CA SER A 326 15.40 0.66 19.79
C SER A 326 16.47 -0.41 19.47
N LEU A 327 16.04 -1.67 19.30
CA LEU A 327 16.94 -2.76 18.91
C LEU A 327 17.36 -2.69 17.43
N LEU A 328 16.70 -1.91 16.58
CA LEU A 328 17.09 -1.72 15.18
C LEU A 328 18.50 -1.12 15.02
N GLN A 329 19.03 -0.47 16.06
CA GLN A 329 20.39 0.10 16.08
C GLN A 329 21.51 -0.94 16.28
N ARG A 330 21.17 -2.20 16.56
CA ARG A 330 22.16 -3.29 16.68
C ARG A 330 22.73 -3.66 15.31
N ASN A 331 23.89 -4.34 15.30
CA ASN A 331 24.63 -4.65 14.06
C ASN A 331 24.46 -6.11 13.58
N ASN A 332 23.89 -7.00 14.39
CA ASN A 332 23.74 -8.40 14.05
C ASN A 332 22.59 -8.57 13.03
N VAL A 333 22.90 -8.89 11.78
CA VAL A 333 21.95 -8.96 10.67
C VAL A 333 20.88 -10.02 10.84
N LYS A 334 21.23 -11.18 11.46
CA LYS A 334 20.26 -12.24 11.71
C LYS A 334 19.29 -11.83 12.83
N PHE A 335 19.81 -11.19 13.89
CA PHE A 335 19.01 -10.63 14.97
C PHE A 335 18.04 -9.56 14.44
N LEU A 336 18.54 -8.63 13.64
CA LEU A 336 17.72 -7.57 13.01
C LEU A 336 16.60 -8.15 12.15
N ALA A 337 16.86 -9.26 11.43
CA ALA A 337 15.82 -9.90 10.62
C ALA A 337 14.65 -10.43 11.47
N VAL A 338 14.92 -10.95 12.68
CA VAL A 338 13.87 -11.39 13.60
C VAL A 338 13.12 -10.18 14.19
N VAL A 339 13.85 -9.12 14.59
CA VAL A 339 13.24 -7.89 15.12
C VAL A 339 12.31 -7.24 14.10
N THR A 340 12.77 -7.09 12.86
CA THR A 340 11.95 -6.49 11.78
C THR A 340 10.74 -7.36 11.46
N ASP A 341 10.84 -8.69 11.51
CA ASP A 341 9.69 -9.56 11.30
C ASP A 341 8.66 -9.43 12.43
N CYS A 342 9.10 -9.36 13.70
CA CYS A 342 8.22 -9.06 14.84
C CYS A 342 7.46 -7.73 14.66
N LEU A 343 8.18 -6.68 14.24
CA LEU A 343 7.57 -5.37 13.98
C LEU A 343 6.52 -5.44 12.88
N GLN A 344 6.78 -6.20 11.80
CA GLN A 344 5.82 -6.39 10.72
C GLN A 344 4.55 -7.08 11.21
N ILE A 345 4.68 -8.18 11.99
CA ILE A 345 3.55 -8.93 12.54
C ILE A 345 2.69 -8.05 13.46
N LEU A 346 3.33 -7.19 14.27
CA LEU A 346 2.65 -6.30 15.21
C LEU A 346 1.97 -5.11 14.52
N ALA A 347 2.56 -4.58 13.44
CA ALA A 347 2.05 -3.42 12.71
C ALA A 347 0.96 -3.77 11.69
N TYR A 348 0.94 -5.03 11.21
CA TYR A 348 -0.04 -5.45 10.20
C TYR A 348 -1.47 -5.37 10.75
N GLY A 349 -2.34 -4.64 10.04
CA GLY A 349 -3.74 -4.43 10.42
C GLY A 349 -3.96 -3.64 11.71
N ASN A 350 -2.93 -2.99 12.27
CA ASN A 350 -3.07 -2.21 13.50
C ASN A 350 -2.47 -0.80 13.39
N GLN A 351 -3.33 0.19 13.35
CA GLN A 351 -2.95 1.59 13.14
C GLN A 351 -2.15 2.17 14.32
N GLU A 352 -2.56 1.86 15.55
CA GLU A 352 -1.85 2.30 16.75
C GLU A 352 -0.38 1.83 16.76
N SER A 353 -0.14 0.56 16.39
CA SER A 353 1.23 0.03 16.27
C SER A 353 2.07 0.79 15.24
N LYS A 354 1.49 1.17 14.10
CA LYS A 354 2.18 1.97 13.08
C LYS A 354 2.57 3.36 13.61
N LEU A 355 1.70 4.00 14.40
CA LEU A 355 1.98 5.30 15.03
C LEU A 355 3.03 5.19 16.14
N VAL A 356 3.01 4.13 16.94
CA VAL A 356 4.05 3.87 17.96
C VAL A 356 5.42 3.66 17.32
N ILE A 357 5.51 2.90 16.21
CA ILE A 357 6.75 2.71 15.46
C ILE A 357 7.25 4.05 14.90
N LEU A 358 6.36 4.89 14.36
CA LEU A 358 6.69 6.23 13.89
C LEU A 358 7.27 7.10 15.03
N ALA A 359 6.54 7.20 16.14
CA ALA A 359 6.93 8.01 17.29
C ALA A 359 8.27 7.56 17.91
N SER A 360 8.64 6.28 17.73
CA SER A 360 9.91 5.72 18.21
C SER A 360 11.07 5.87 17.20
N GLY A 361 10.87 6.58 16.07
CA GLY A 361 11.92 6.78 15.06
C GLY A 361 12.13 5.57 14.13
N GLY A 362 11.17 4.64 14.07
CA GLY A 362 11.27 3.41 13.27
C GLY A 362 11.57 3.63 11.79
N PRO A 363 10.90 4.58 11.08
CA PRO A 363 11.16 4.83 9.66
C PRO A 363 12.62 5.13 9.34
N THR A 364 13.28 5.98 10.13
CA THR A 364 14.70 6.35 9.94
C THR A 364 15.62 5.14 10.07
N GLU A 365 15.43 4.30 11.10
CA GLU A 365 16.25 3.11 11.33
C GLU A 365 16.01 2.03 10.27
N LEU A 366 14.77 1.82 9.84
CA LEU A 366 14.45 0.87 8.77
C LEU A 366 15.07 1.29 7.43
N VAL A 367 15.04 2.58 7.10
CA VAL A 367 15.71 3.11 5.90
C VAL A 367 17.23 3.00 6.02
N ARG A 368 17.82 3.25 7.21
CA ARG A 368 19.24 3.02 7.47
C ARG A 368 19.62 1.56 7.19
N ILE A 369 18.81 0.60 7.66
CA ILE A 369 19.06 -0.82 7.44
C ILE A 369 19.10 -1.14 5.93
N LEU A 370 18.15 -0.62 5.12
CA LEU A 370 18.17 -0.83 3.67
C LEU A 370 19.44 -0.32 2.98
N ARG A 371 20.03 0.77 3.50
CA ARG A 371 21.25 1.37 2.93
C ARG A 371 22.53 0.68 3.36
N CYS A 372 22.56 0.16 4.60
CA CYS A 372 23.81 -0.29 5.22
C CYS A 372 24.08 -1.79 5.10
N TYR A 373 23.06 -2.59 4.82
CA TYR A 373 23.20 -4.05 4.84
C TYR A 373 22.82 -4.70 3.50
N THR A 374 23.43 -5.88 3.23
CA THR A 374 23.21 -6.65 1.99
C THR A 374 22.60 -8.02 2.24
N TYR A 375 22.38 -8.39 3.52
CA TYR A 375 21.80 -9.70 3.85
C TYR A 375 20.35 -9.79 3.40
N GLU A 376 20.05 -10.61 2.37
CA GLU A 376 18.76 -10.69 1.70
C GLU A 376 17.56 -10.85 2.65
N LYS A 377 17.67 -11.76 3.65
CA LYS A 377 16.58 -11.99 4.59
C LYS A 377 16.25 -10.73 5.41
N LEU A 378 17.26 -9.98 5.84
CA LEU A 378 17.07 -8.71 6.55
C LEU A 378 16.42 -7.66 5.64
N LEU A 379 16.90 -7.53 4.41
CA LEU A 379 16.31 -6.61 3.43
C LEU A 379 14.84 -6.96 3.17
N TRP A 380 14.53 -8.25 3.00
CA TRP A 380 13.18 -8.72 2.76
C TRP A 380 12.24 -8.44 3.96
N THR A 381 12.66 -8.75 5.20
CA THR A 381 11.84 -8.46 6.39
C THR A 381 11.68 -6.96 6.62
N THR A 382 12.73 -6.16 6.39
CA THR A 382 12.69 -4.69 6.50
C THR A 382 11.73 -4.08 5.48
N THR A 383 11.77 -4.52 4.22
CA THR A 383 10.84 -4.03 3.19
C THR A 383 9.40 -4.44 3.47
N ARG A 384 9.15 -5.58 4.12
CA ARG A 384 7.81 -5.97 4.60
C ARG A 384 7.28 -5.00 5.66
N VAL A 385 8.13 -4.57 6.61
CA VAL A 385 7.73 -3.55 7.60
C VAL A 385 7.40 -2.24 6.90
N LEU A 386 8.30 -1.75 6.04
CA LEU A 386 8.09 -0.49 5.31
C LEU A 386 6.83 -0.54 4.45
N LYS A 387 6.53 -1.67 3.80
CA LYS A 387 5.29 -1.88 3.05
C LYS A 387 4.05 -1.71 3.93
N VAL A 388 4.08 -2.25 5.16
CA VAL A 388 2.98 -2.11 6.12
C VAL A 388 2.86 -0.67 6.64
N LEU A 389 3.98 0.01 6.90
CA LEU A 389 4.00 1.39 7.36
C LEU A 389 3.58 2.38 6.27
N SER A 390 3.97 2.13 5.01
CA SER A 390 3.69 3.02 3.87
C SER A 390 2.21 3.19 3.51
N VAL A 391 1.33 2.35 4.07
CA VAL A 391 -0.14 2.51 3.93
C VAL A 391 -0.68 3.59 4.88
N CYS A 392 0.06 3.94 5.93
CA CYS A 392 -0.35 4.93 6.92
C CYS A 392 0.07 6.33 6.48
N CYS A 393 -0.88 7.27 6.37
CA CYS A 393 -0.63 8.65 5.93
C CYS A 393 0.44 9.37 6.76
N SER A 394 0.46 9.14 8.07
CA SER A 394 1.45 9.75 8.97
C SER A 394 2.86 9.17 8.81
N ASN A 395 3.00 7.90 8.40
CA ASN A 395 4.30 7.26 8.19
C ASN A 395 4.92 7.59 6.81
N LYS A 396 4.09 7.87 5.78
CA LYS A 396 4.57 8.15 4.43
C LYS A 396 5.60 9.30 4.39
N PRO A 397 5.30 10.51 4.91
CA PRO A 397 6.27 11.61 4.91
C PRO A 397 7.58 11.24 5.62
N ALA A 398 7.51 10.62 6.78
CA ALA A 398 8.68 10.25 7.56
C ALA A 398 9.59 9.24 6.83
N ILE A 399 9.02 8.27 6.10
CA ILE A 399 9.79 7.33 5.27
C ILE A 399 10.44 8.07 4.09
N VAL A 400 9.71 8.99 3.45
CA VAL A 400 10.19 9.79 2.31
C VAL A 400 11.32 10.73 2.77
N GLU A 401 11.15 11.46 3.87
CA GLU A 401 12.15 12.37 4.46
C GLU A 401 13.42 11.62 4.89
N ALA A 402 13.30 10.40 5.42
CA ALA A 402 14.45 9.55 5.72
C ALA A 402 15.20 9.08 4.45
N GLY A 403 14.69 9.39 3.26
CA GLY A 403 15.24 8.96 1.97
C GLY A 403 14.91 7.51 1.64
N GLY A 404 13.74 7.03 2.08
CA GLY A 404 13.27 5.67 1.83
C GLY A 404 13.04 5.36 0.37
N VAL A 405 12.64 6.37 -0.43
CA VAL A 405 12.42 6.20 -1.88
C VAL A 405 13.72 5.79 -2.58
N GLN A 406 14.80 6.52 -2.33
CA GLN A 406 16.12 6.25 -2.91
C GLN A 406 16.68 4.90 -2.41
N ALA A 407 16.51 4.60 -1.12
CA ALA A 407 16.96 3.34 -0.54
C ALA A 407 16.22 2.12 -1.14
N LEU A 408 14.92 2.21 -1.37
CA LEU A 408 14.13 1.15 -2.01
C LEU A 408 14.50 1.00 -3.50
N ALA A 409 14.74 2.13 -4.19
CA ALA A 409 15.13 2.14 -5.60
C ALA A 409 16.43 1.37 -5.88
N GLN A 410 17.40 1.41 -4.95
CA GLN A 410 18.67 0.67 -5.07
C GLN A 410 18.48 -0.86 -5.15
N HIS A 411 17.35 -1.38 -4.69
CA HIS A 411 17.07 -2.82 -4.65
C HIS A 411 16.17 -3.31 -5.79
N LEU A 412 15.80 -2.45 -6.76
CA LEU A 412 14.91 -2.86 -7.87
C LEU A 412 15.57 -3.83 -8.84
N ASN A 413 16.89 -3.84 -8.93
CA ASN A 413 17.67 -4.75 -9.77
C ASN A 413 18.22 -5.95 -8.98
N HIS A 414 17.73 -6.21 -7.77
CA HIS A 414 18.17 -7.32 -6.94
C HIS A 414 17.67 -8.66 -7.49
N GLY A 415 18.49 -9.74 -7.39
CA GLY A 415 18.15 -11.07 -7.90
C GLY A 415 16.95 -11.75 -7.21
N SER A 416 16.54 -11.29 -6.04
CA SER A 416 15.38 -11.80 -5.30
C SER A 416 14.09 -11.11 -5.72
N GLN A 417 13.25 -11.77 -6.51
CA GLN A 417 11.97 -11.24 -6.99
C GLN A 417 11.04 -10.83 -5.84
N ARG A 418 11.00 -11.60 -4.75
CA ARG A 418 10.19 -11.27 -3.56
C ARG A 418 10.62 -9.96 -2.90
N LEU A 419 11.92 -9.64 -2.89
CA LEU A 419 12.45 -8.38 -2.39
C LEU A 419 12.07 -7.23 -3.33
N VAL A 420 12.29 -7.39 -4.64
CA VAL A 420 11.93 -6.41 -5.67
C VAL A 420 10.44 -6.06 -5.61
N LEU A 421 9.55 -7.06 -5.53
CA LEU A 421 8.11 -6.83 -5.41
C LEU A 421 7.73 -6.05 -4.12
N ASN A 422 8.36 -6.36 -2.98
CA ASN A 422 8.10 -5.58 -1.76
C ASN A 422 8.59 -4.13 -1.89
N CYS A 423 9.74 -3.90 -2.53
CA CYS A 423 10.22 -2.55 -2.82
C CYS A 423 9.25 -1.80 -3.73
N LEU A 424 8.78 -2.42 -4.81
CA LEU A 424 7.84 -1.80 -5.74
C LEU A 424 6.50 -1.46 -5.09
N TRP A 425 5.90 -2.39 -4.33
CA TRP A 425 4.66 -2.10 -3.60
C TRP A 425 4.84 -0.99 -2.57
N THR A 426 5.99 -0.95 -1.90
CA THR A 426 6.30 0.12 -0.94
C THR A 426 6.47 1.46 -1.66
N LEU A 427 7.21 1.50 -2.77
CA LEU A 427 7.37 2.68 -3.62
C LEU A 427 6.03 3.17 -4.17
N ARG A 428 5.15 2.25 -4.61
CA ARG A 428 3.81 2.62 -5.06
C ARG A 428 3.00 3.31 -3.96
N ASN A 429 3.09 2.81 -2.73
CA ASN A 429 2.40 3.44 -1.59
C ASN A 429 3.01 4.79 -1.20
N LEU A 430 4.31 5.04 -1.47
CA LEU A 430 5.01 6.27 -1.11
C LEU A 430 5.02 7.31 -2.24
N SER A 431 4.73 6.91 -3.48
CA SER A 431 4.94 7.74 -4.67
C SER A 431 4.09 9.01 -4.70
N ASP A 432 2.90 9.01 -4.09
CA ASP A 432 2.05 10.19 -3.90
C ASP A 432 2.71 11.24 -2.98
N ALA A 433 3.39 10.81 -1.92
CA ALA A 433 4.12 11.70 -1.02
C ALA A 433 5.52 12.09 -1.56
N ALA A 434 6.03 11.36 -2.54
CA ALA A 434 7.37 11.53 -3.09
C ALA A 434 7.42 12.43 -4.34
N ILE A 435 6.31 13.02 -4.78
CA ILE A 435 6.20 13.80 -6.04
C ILE A 435 7.25 14.92 -6.09
N ARG A 436 7.54 15.57 -4.97
CA ARG A 436 8.46 16.70 -4.87
C ARG A 436 9.90 16.33 -4.51
N GLN A 437 10.21 15.02 -4.42
CA GLN A 437 11.56 14.56 -4.10
C GLN A 437 12.52 14.79 -5.26
N ASP A 438 13.76 15.17 -4.92
CA ASP A 438 14.87 15.28 -5.87
C ASP A 438 15.57 13.93 -6.10
N ASN A 439 16.39 13.87 -7.15
CA ASN A 439 17.25 12.72 -7.49
C ASN A 439 16.44 11.43 -7.75
N LEU A 440 15.35 11.56 -8.52
CA LEU A 440 14.52 10.44 -8.95
C LEU A 440 14.85 9.92 -10.35
N GLU A 441 15.83 10.50 -11.05
CA GLU A 441 16.15 10.16 -12.45
C GLU A 441 16.39 8.67 -12.65
N GLN A 442 17.25 8.07 -11.82
CA GLN A 442 17.55 6.63 -11.92
C GLN A 442 16.33 5.76 -11.61
N LEU A 443 15.51 6.15 -10.61
CA LEU A 443 14.26 5.44 -10.31
C LEU A 443 13.32 5.49 -11.51
N LEU A 444 13.11 6.65 -12.13
CA LEU A 444 12.23 6.81 -13.28
C LEU A 444 12.72 5.99 -14.48
N HIS A 445 14.04 5.93 -14.70
CA HIS A 445 14.65 5.10 -15.74
C HIS A 445 14.37 3.61 -15.49
N ASN A 446 14.68 3.12 -14.28
CA ASN A 446 14.43 1.73 -13.91
C ASN A 446 12.93 1.36 -14.01
N LEU A 447 12.02 2.29 -13.64
CA LEU A 447 10.57 2.04 -13.74
C LEU A 447 10.11 1.90 -15.20
N VAL A 448 10.67 2.69 -16.12
CA VAL A 448 10.38 2.56 -17.56
C VAL A 448 10.88 1.22 -18.11
N GLU A 449 12.07 0.77 -17.70
CA GLU A 449 12.57 -0.56 -18.04
C GLU A 449 11.70 -1.69 -17.50
N LEU A 450 11.22 -1.55 -16.25
CA LEU A 450 10.36 -2.54 -15.58
C LEU A 450 8.96 -2.67 -16.21
N LEU A 451 8.52 -1.72 -17.03
CA LEU A 451 7.29 -1.86 -17.83
C LEU A 451 7.37 -3.01 -18.85
N ALA A 452 8.59 -3.44 -19.24
CA ALA A 452 8.81 -4.57 -20.12
C ALA A 452 8.91 -5.93 -19.37
N SER A 453 8.70 -5.95 -18.05
CA SER A 453 8.77 -7.17 -17.24
C SER A 453 7.67 -8.18 -17.65
N PRO A 454 7.98 -9.49 -17.64
CA PRO A 454 6.96 -10.52 -17.82
C PRO A 454 6.03 -10.68 -16.60
N ASP A 455 6.42 -10.18 -15.41
CA ASP A 455 5.60 -10.23 -14.20
C ASP A 455 4.63 -9.06 -14.16
N MET A 456 3.34 -9.38 -14.26
CA MET A 456 2.28 -8.37 -14.26
C MET A 456 2.22 -7.54 -12.97
N ASN A 457 2.62 -8.09 -11.82
CA ASN A 457 2.67 -7.33 -10.56
C ASN A 457 3.75 -6.24 -10.62
N VAL A 458 4.88 -6.55 -11.25
CA VAL A 458 5.96 -5.57 -11.49
C VAL A 458 5.45 -4.45 -12.39
N VAL A 459 4.80 -4.79 -13.51
CA VAL A 459 4.24 -3.83 -14.47
C VAL A 459 3.16 -2.96 -13.80
N THR A 460 2.26 -3.56 -13.02
CA THR A 460 1.22 -2.84 -12.26
C THR A 460 1.82 -1.81 -11.30
N CYS A 461 2.87 -2.20 -10.57
CA CYS A 461 3.55 -1.29 -9.66
C CYS A 461 4.29 -0.18 -10.42
N ALA A 462 5.03 -0.52 -11.48
CA ALA A 462 5.79 0.45 -12.27
C ALA A 462 4.88 1.51 -12.90
N ALA A 463 3.78 1.09 -13.54
CA ALA A 463 2.79 2.00 -14.11
C ALA A 463 2.16 2.92 -13.03
N GLY A 464 1.79 2.35 -11.86
CA GLY A 464 1.20 3.11 -10.76
C GLY A 464 2.17 4.12 -10.14
N ILE A 465 3.46 3.77 -9.99
CA ILE A 465 4.49 4.68 -9.48
C ILE A 465 4.74 5.81 -10.49
N LEU A 466 4.87 5.49 -11.77
CA LEU A 466 5.05 6.49 -12.84
C LEU A 466 3.86 7.44 -12.90
N SER A 467 2.63 6.94 -12.78
CA SER A 467 1.43 7.78 -12.72
C SER A 467 1.52 8.80 -11.58
N ASN A 468 1.85 8.37 -10.37
CA ASN A 468 1.93 9.29 -9.23
C ASN A 468 3.11 10.27 -9.35
N LEU A 469 4.31 9.81 -9.72
CA LEU A 469 5.51 10.66 -9.78
C LEU A 469 5.48 11.68 -10.94
N THR A 470 4.71 11.43 -12.00
CA THR A 470 4.54 12.39 -13.11
C THR A 470 3.42 13.41 -12.86
N CYS A 471 2.58 13.18 -11.83
CA CYS A 471 1.52 14.11 -11.45
C CYS A 471 2.14 15.44 -10.99
N ASN A 472 1.75 16.57 -11.60
CA ASN A 472 2.17 17.91 -11.23
C ASN A 472 3.70 18.12 -11.07
N ASN A 473 4.54 17.31 -11.72
CA ASN A 473 5.99 17.44 -11.69
C ASN A 473 6.58 17.49 -13.11
N GLN A 474 6.85 18.70 -13.60
CA GLN A 474 7.38 18.93 -14.95
C GLN A 474 8.74 18.25 -15.18
N ARG A 475 9.64 18.25 -14.17
CA ARG A 475 10.96 17.61 -14.27
C ARG A 475 10.81 16.09 -14.47
N ASN A 476 9.98 15.44 -13.67
CA ASN A 476 9.75 14.00 -13.80
C ASN A 476 9.11 13.65 -15.15
N LYS A 477 8.13 14.47 -15.63
CA LYS A 477 7.52 14.31 -16.95
C LYS A 477 8.58 14.35 -18.05
N SER A 478 9.44 15.37 -18.05
CA SER A 478 10.53 15.53 -19.02
C SER A 478 11.51 14.36 -19.01
N ILE A 479 11.89 13.87 -17.81
CA ILE A 479 12.79 12.72 -17.69
C ILE A 479 12.16 11.48 -18.32
N VAL A 480 10.89 11.16 -17.95
CA VAL A 480 10.20 9.99 -18.47
C VAL A 480 10.05 10.04 -19.99
N CYS A 481 9.78 11.23 -20.58
CA CYS A 481 9.71 11.39 -22.03
C CYS A 481 11.07 11.12 -22.70
N ARG A 482 12.18 11.62 -22.14
CA ARG A 482 13.53 11.43 -22.69
C ARG A 482 13.99 9.97 -22.67
N VAL A 483 13.54 9.17 -21.72
CA VAL A 483 13.86 7.73 -21.64
C VAL A 483 12.83 6.83 -22.36
N GLN A 484 12.08 7.40 -23.33
CA GLN A 484 11.08 6.67 -24.13
C GLN A 484 9.94 6.06 -23.29
N GLY A 485 9.61 6.72 -22.17
CA GLY A 485 8.53 6.25 -21.28
C GLY A 485 7.15 6.28 -21.93
N CYS A 486 6.89 7.24 -22.86
CA CYS A 486 5.65 7.31 -23.61
C CYS A 486 5.42 6.06 -24.46
N GLU A 487 6.44 5.65 -25.21
CA GLU A 487 6.40 4.45 -26.06
C GLU A 487 6.27 3.17 -25.22
N ALA A 488 6.97 3.11 -24.08
CA ALA A 488 6.88 1.99 -23.15
C ALA A 488 5.47 1.87 -22.56
N LEU A 489 4.88 2.97 -22.10
CA LEU A 489 3.52 2.98 -21.55
C LEU A 489 2.45 2.61 -22.59
N VAL A 490 2.57 3.09 -23.84
CA VAL A 490 1.64 2.67 -24.91
C VAL A 490 1.74 1.16 -25.16
N ARG A 491 2.95 0.60 -25.25
CA ARG A 491 3.15 -0.84 -25.36
C ARG A 491 2.54 -1.59 -24.17
N THR A 492 2.71 -1.06 -22.97
CA THR A 492 2.12 -1.63 -21.73
C THR A 492 0.60 -1.69 -21.82
N VAL A 493 -0.06 -0.61 -22.27
CA VAL A 493 -1.53 -0.60 -22.45
C VAL A 493 -1.97 -1.64 -23.48
N ILE A 494 -1.26 -1.74 -24.61
CA ILE A 494 -1.58 -2.74 -25.66
C ILE A 494 -1.44 -4.18 -25.11
N GLN A 495 -0.39 -4.46 -24.34
CA GLN A 495 -0.12 -5.80 -23.79
C GLN A 495 -1.03 -6.14 -22.60
N ALA A 496 -1.46 -5.15 -21.83
CA ALA A 496 -2.33 -5.35 -20.69
C ALA A 496 -3.75 -5.82 -21.09
N GLY A 497 -4.24 -5.39 -22.26
CA GLY A 497 -5.60 -5.72 -22.71
C GLY A 497 -6.65 -5.22 -21.72
N ASP A 498 -7.52 -6.12 -21.26
CA ASP A 498 -8.63 -5.80 -20.35
C ASP A 498 -8.25 -5.64 -18.87
N ARG A 499 -6.95 -5.68 -18.56
CA ARG A 499 -6.47 -5.52 -17.16
C ARG A 499 -6.40 -4.06 -16.77
N GLU A 500 -7.50 -3.54 -16.24
CA GLU A 500 -7.60 -2.13 -15.85
C GLU A 500 -6.63 -1.73 -14.74
N GLU A 501 -6.20 -2.65 -13.86
CA GLU A 501 -5.21 -2.39 -12.82
C GLU A 501 -3.83 -1.98 -13.37
N ILE A 502 -3.57 -2.26 -14.65
CA ILE A 502 -2.37 -1.83 -15.38
C ILE A 502 -2.72 -0.67 -16.33
N THR A 503 -3.82 -0.83 -17.08
CA THR A 503 -4.20 0.10 -18.14
C THR A 503 -4.57 1.48 -17.58
N GLU A 504 -5.34 1.55 -16.49
CA GLU A 504 -5.73 2.84 -15.87
C GLU A 504 -4.51 3.67 -15.43
N PRO A 505 -3.58 3.18 -14.59
CA PRO A 505 -2.42 3.98 -14.18
C PRO A 505 -1.49 4.29 -15.35
N ALA A 506 -1.36 3.41 -16.35
CA ALA A 506 -0.56 3.69 -17.54
C ALA A 506 -1.17 4.84 -18.36
N VAL A 507 -2.50 4.86 -18.55
CA VAL A 507 -3.22 5.95 -19.21
C VAL A 507 -3.12 7.25 -18.40
N CYS A 508 -3.22 7.19 -17.07
CA CYS A 508 -3.02 8.35 -16.21
C CYS A 508 -1.61 8.94 -16.37
N ALA A 509 -0.58 8.09 -16.39
CA ALA A 509 0.79 8.54 -16.63
C ALA A 509 0.92 9.22 -18.02
N LEU A 510 0.38 8.60 -19.08
CA LEU A 510 0.36 9.19 -20.43
C LEU A 510 -0.38 10.53 -20.46
N ARG A 511 -1.51 10.66 -19.75
CA ARG A 511 -2.23 11.94 -19.61
C ARG A 511 -1.35 13.01 -18.98
N HIS A 512 -0.56 12.67 -17.98
CA HIS A 512 0.38 13.61 -17.36
C HIS A 512 1.52 14.00 -18.31
N LEU A 513 2.05 13.03 -19.07
CA LEU A 513 3.15 13.24 -20.01
C LEU A 513 2.75 14.05 -21.27
N THR A 514 1.47 14.16 -21.58
CA THR A 514 0.97 14.86 -22.78
C THR A 514 0.60 16.32 -22.54
N CYS A 515 0.86 16.87 -21.33
CA CYS A 515 0.53 18.26 -21.02
C CYS A 515 1.50 18.92 -20.02
N ARG A 516 1.57 20.27 -20.07
CA ARG A 516 2.20 21.14 -19.06
C ARG A 516 3.69 20.84 -18.76
N HIS A 517 4.48 20.57 -19.80
CA HIS A 517 5.95 20.50 -19.72
C HIS A 517 6.55 20.64 -21.13
N PRO A 518 7.85 20.96 -21.26
CA PRO A 518 8.45 21.29 -22.58
C PRO A 518 8.35 20.17 -23.62
N GLU A 519 8.40 18.91 -23.21
CA GLU A 519 8.37 17.76 -24.12
C GLU A 519 6.95 17.20 -24.36
N ALA A 520 5.88 17.93 -23.96
CA ALA A 520 4.50 17.43 -24.06
C ALA A 520 4.08 17.15 -25.51
N GLU A 521 4.47 18.01 -26.46
CA GLU A 521 4.19 17.80 -27.88
C GLU A 521 4.92 16.57 -28.43
N LEU A 522 6.18 16.36 -28.04
CA LEU A 522 6.92 15.15 -28.41
C LEU A 522 6.24 13.89 -27.87
N ALA A 523 5.68 13.95 -26.67
CA ALA A 523 4.90 12.85 -26.09
C ALA A 523 3.62 12.55 -26.90
N GLN A 524 2.88 13.59 -27.33
CA GLN A 524 1.69 13.46 -28.18
C GLN A 524 2.04 12.83 -29.54
N GLN A 525 3.16 13.25 -30.15
CA GLN A 525 3.68 12.68 -31.40
C GLN A 525 4.16 11.22 -31.21
N ALA A 526 4.83 10.91 -30.09
CA ALA A 526 5.30 9.56 -29.79
C ALA A 526 4.13 8.57 -29.69
N ILE A 527 3.03 8.98 -29.03
CA ILE A 527 1.81 8.18 -28.92
C ILE A 527 1.22 7.90 -30.32
N ARG A 528 1.16 8.90 -31.21
CA ARG A 528 0.69 8.70 -32.60
C ARG A 528 1.57 7.72 -33.36
N ARG A 529 2.90 7.87 -33.29
CA ARG A 529 3.88 6.99 -33.98
C ARG A 529 3.80 5.54 -33.51
N THR A 530 3.38 5.29 -32.27
CA THR A 530 3.21 3.95 -31.69
C THR A 530 1.79 3.38 -31.89
N TYR A 531 0.97 4.00 -32.72
CA TYR A 531 -0.43 3.59 -32.98
C TYR A 531 -1.34 3.61 -31.74
N GLY A 532 -0.98 4.44 -30.76
CA GLY A 532 -1.73 4.52 -29.49
C GLY A 532 -3.10 5.16 -29.62
N LEU A 533 -3.32 6.08 -30.61
CA LEU A 533 -4.58 6.82 -30.77
C LEU A 533 -5.79 5.86 -30.88
N GLN A 534 -5.72 4.90 -31.80
CA GLN A 534 -6.80 3.92 -32.01
C GLN A 534 -7.05 3.06 -30.77
N VAL A 535 -5.98 2.71 -30.03
CA VAL A 535 -6.10 1.92 -28.81
C VAL A 535 -6.88 2.68 -27.73
N PHE A 536 -6.59 3.98 -27.53
CA PHE A 536 -7.27 4.79 -26.53
C PHE A 536 -8.74 5.06 -26.90
N VAL A 537 -9.06 5.27 -28.18
CA VAL A 537 -10.47 5.37 -28.60
C VAL A 537 -11.24 4.08 -28.33
N LYS A 538 -10.62 2.92 -28.52
CA LYS A 538 -11.24 1.61 -28.17
C LYS A 538 -11.51 1.48 -26.67
N LEU A 539 -10.64 2.00 -25.80
CA LEU A 539 -10.82 1.97 -24.34
C LEU A 539 -11.98 2.84 -23.83
N LEU A 540 -12.56 3.71 -24.64
CA LEU A 540 -13.79 4.43 -24.30
C LEU A 540 -15.04 3.52 -24.35
N HIS A 541 -14.94 2.31 -24.92
CA HIS A 541 -16.07 1.39 -25.10
C HIS A 541 -16.15 0.37 -23.95
N PRO A 542 -17.36 -0.16 -23.64
CA PRO A 542 -17.49 -1.26 -22.71
C PRO A 542 -16.57 -2.44 -23.12
N PRO A 543 -15.99 -3.19 -22.15
CA PRO A 543 -16.35 -3.23 -20.74
C PRO A 543 -15.61 -2.25 -19.82
N ALA A 544 -14.90 -1.23 -20.35
CA ALA A 544 -14.12 -0.29 -19.54
C ALA A 544 -14.97 0.39 -18.44
N ARG A 545 -14.42 0.43 -17.22
CA ARG A 545 -15.05 1.09 -16.06
C ARG A 545 -14.83 2.61 -16.08
N TRP A 546 -15.65 3.33 -15.33
CA TRP A 546 -15.62 4.79 -15.31
C TRP A 546 -14.26 5.43 -14.93
N PRO A 547 -13.45 4.89 -14.00
CA PRO A 547 -12.12 5.43 -13.72
C PRO A 547 -11.20 5.41 -14.94
N LEU A 548 -11.18 4.30 -15.68
CA LEU A 548 -10.43 4.20 -16.94
C LEU A 548 -10.98 5.15 -18.01
N VAL A 549 -12.31 5.16 -18.20
CA VAL A 549 -12.97 6.05 -19.19
C VAL A 549 -12.63 7.52 -18.93
N LYS A 550 -12.71 7.98 -17.66
CA LYS A 550 -12.31 9.34 -17.23
C LYS A 550 -10.84 9.63 -17.57
N ALA A 551 -9.94 8.70 -17.29
CA ALA A 551 -8.52 8.88 -17.59
C ALA A 551 -8.27 8.99 -19.10
N VAL A 552 -8.95 8.15 -19.90
CA VAL A 552 -8.85 8.17 -21.37
C VAL A 552 -9.43 9.44 -21.97
N ILE A 553 -10.57 9.95 -21.47
CA ILE A 553 -11.13 11.24 -21.91
C ILE A 553 -10.10 12.36 -21.73
N GLY A 554 -9.46 12.42 -20.55
CA GLY A 554 -8.41 13.41 -20.28
C GLY A 554 -7.19 13.26 -21.18
N LEU A 555 -6.79 12.03 -21.49
CA LEU A 555 -5.70 11.76 -22.43
C LEU A 555 -6.06 12.20 -23.87
N ILE A 556 -7.24 11.82 -24.38
CA ILE A 556 -7.71 12.20 -25.72
C ILE A 556 -7.80 13.72 -25.86
N ARG A 557 -8.29 14.42 -24.81
CA ARG A 557 -8.29 15.88 -24.76
C ARG A 557 -6.89 16.46 -24.98
N ASN A 558 -5.87 15.92 -24.28
CA ASN A 558 -4.49 16.39 -24.43
C ASN A 558 -3.92 16.04 -25.83
N LEU A 559 -4.23 14.87 -26.37
CA LEU A 559 -3.80 14.43 -27.70
C LEU A 559 -4.38 15.30 -28.82
N ALA A 560 -5.62 15.76 -28.67
CA ALA A 560 -6.29 16.66 -29.61
C ALA A 560 -5.68 18.08 -29.63
N LEU A 561 -4.82 18.45 -28.67
CA LEU A 561 -4.05 19.72 -28.73
C LEU A 561 -3.03 19.72 -29.88
N CYS A 562 -2.55 18.55 -30.31
CA CYS A 562 -1.68 18.44 -31.48
C CYS A 562 -2.55 18.37 -32.76
N PRO A 563 -2.44 19.35 -33.69
CA PRO A 563 -3.28 19.38 -34.88
C PRO A 563 -3.24 18.11 -35.73
N ASP A 564 -2.04 17.51 -35.83
CA ASP A 564 -1.84 16.25 -36.59
C ASP A 564 -2.59 15.04 -36.02
N ASN A 565 -3.06 15.11 -34.79
CA ASN A 565 -3.81 14.04 -34.15
C ASN A 565 -5.33 14.16 -34.39
N ASN A 566 -5.81 15.36 -34.81
CA ASN A 566 -7.25 15.61 -34.96
C ASN A 566 -7.91 14.72 -36.02
N ALA A 567 -7.33 14.64 -37.22
CA ALA A 567 -7.87 13.80 -38.28
C ALA A 567 -7.88 12.30 -37.90
N PRO A 568 -6.79 11.68 -37.42
CA PRO A 568 -6.82 10.29 -36.97
C PRO A 568 -7.84 10.02 -35.84
N LEU A 569 -7.92 10.88 -34.83
CA LEU A 569 -8.88 10.71 -33.74
C LEU A 569 -10.33 10.82 -34.20
N ARG A 570 -10.62 11.72 -35.16
CA ARG A 570 -11.95 11.84 -35.78
C ARG A 570 -12.30 10.59 -36.59
N GLU A 571 -11.37 10.07 -37.40
CA GLU A 571 -11.54 8.88 -38.22
C GLU A 571 -11.76 7.62 -37.36
N ASP A 572 -11.06 7.51 -36.24
CA ASP A 572 -11.25 6.43 -35.24
C ASP A 572 -12.56 6.57 -34.45
N GLY A 573 -13.35 7.63 -34.63
CA GLY A 573 -14.66 7.81 -34.00
C GLY A 573 -14.64 8.37 -32.60
N ALA A 574 -13.56 9.06 -32.20
CA ALA A 574 -13.42 9.62 -30.84
C ALA A 574 -14.56 10.61 -30.51
N ILE A 575 -14.93 11.51 -31.42
CA ILE A 575 -15.96 12.54 -31.21
C ILE A 575 -17.33 11.90 -31.01
N GLN A 576 -17.69 10.91 -31.86
CA GLN A 576 -18.96 10.16 -31.73
C GLN A 576 -19.05 9.44 -30.39
N ARG A 577 -17.92 8.84 -29.96
CA ARG A 577 -17.91 8.10 -28.70
C ARG A 577 -18.00 9.03 -27.50
N LEU A 578 -17.30 10.18 -27.53
CA LEU A 578 -17.43 11.21 -26.51
C LEU A 578 -18.88 11.73 -26.41
N SER A 579 -19.57 11.94 -27.53
CA SER A 579 -21.00 12.33 -27.55
C SER A 579 -21.88 11.30 -26.83
N GLN A 580 -21.69 10.01 -27.10
CA GLN A 580 -22.47 8.93 -26.44
C GLN A 580 -22.20 8.91 -24.91
N ILE A 581 -20.94 9.11 -24.49
CA ILE A 581 -20.57 9.17 -23.07
C ILE A 581 -21.22 10.40 -22.43
N LEU A 582 -21.18 11.55 -23.10
CA LEU A 582 -21.80 12.78 -22.61
C LEU A 582 -23.30 12.60 -22.38
N HIS A 583 -24.02 12.09 -23.37
CA HIS A 583 -25.48 11.86 -23.23
C HIS A 583 -25.79 10.90 -22.08
N LYS A 584 -25.01 9.83 -21.92
CA LYS A 584 -25.19 8.89 -20.82
C LYS A 584 -24.91 9.55 -19.45
N ALA A 585 -23.74 10.17 -19.28
CA ALA A 585 -23.35 10.78 -17.99
C ALA A 585 -24.29 11.94 -17.61
N PHE A 586 -24.71 12.75 -18.58
CA PHE A 586 -25.67 13.83 -18.39
C PHE A 586 -27.07 13.30 -18.03
N GLY A 587 -27.53 12.23 -18.70
CA GLY A 587 -28.79 11.58 -18.35
C GLY A 587 -28.80 11.02 -16.93
N ASP A 588 -27.71 10.36 -16.52
CA ASP A 588 -27.57 9.83 -15.16
C ASP A 588 -27.53 10.96 -14.11
N MET A 589 -26.87 12.09 -14.42
CA MET A 589 -26.80 13.27 -13.57
C MET A 589 -28.19 13.92 -13.40
N THR A 590 -28.92 14.18 -14.50
CA THR A 590 -30.24 14.82 -14.46
C THR A 590 -31.30 13.96 -13.79
N ALA A 591 -31.26 12.63 -13.99
CA ALA A 591 -32.15 11.69 -13.31
C ALA A 591 -31.95 11.72 -11.78
N SER A 592 -30.72 11.88 -11.32
CA SER A 592 -30.41 11.99 -9.89
C SER A 592 -30.90 13.31 -9.29
N HIS A 593 -30.67 14.44 -9.98
CA HIS A 593 -31.15 15.75 -9.56
C HIS A 593 -32.68 15.82 -9.49
N ALA A 594 -33.38 15.22 -10.46
CA ALA A 594 -34.83 15.13 -10.45
C ALA A 594 -35.38 14.37 -9.22
N ASN A 595 -34.58 13.45 -8.64
CA ASN A 595 -34.90 12.73 -7.43
C ASN A 595 -34.40 13.45 -6.14
N GLY A 596 -33.88 14.68 -6.25
CA GLY A 596 -33.39 15.47 -5.11
C GLY A 596 -32.06 14.94 -4.51
N GLY A 597 -31.34 14.07 -5.24
CA GLY A 597 -30.05 13.50 -4.83
C GLY A 597 -28.85 14.27 -5.39
N PRO A 598 -27.65 14.07 -4.79
CA PRO A 598 -26.40 14.57 -5.35
C PRO A 598 -26.08 13.83 -6.66
N ALA A 599 -25.09 14.35 -7.43
CA ALA A 599 -24.61 13.68 -8.64
C ALA A 599 -24.19 12.23 -8.35
N PRO A 600 -24.59 11.26 -9.20
CA PRO A 600 -24.34 9.87 -8.93
C PRO A 600 -22.85 9.54 -9.04
N LEU A 601 -22.37 8.73 -8.08
CA LEU A 601 -21.05 8.13 -8.11
C LEU A 601 -21.14 6.76 -8.77
N CYS A 602 -20.56 6.62 -9.96
CA CYS A 602 -20.45 5.34 -10.66
C CYS A 602 -19.00 4.86 -10.58
N ASP A 603 -18.75 3.67 -10.01
CA ASP A 603 -17.40 3.16 -9.76
C ASP A 603 -16.48 4.14 -8.99
N GLY A 604 -17.05 4.99 -8.15
CA GLY A 604 -16.31 6.01 -7.39
C GLY A 604 -15.98 7.29 -8.18
N VAL A 605 -16.48 7.44 -9.41
CA VAL A 605 -16.33 8.64 -10.26
C VAL A 605 -17.62 9.42 -10.29
N SER A 606 -17.58 10.73 -10.07
CA SER A 606 -18.73 11.62 -10.24
C SER A 606 -19.09 11.77 -11.72
N MET A 607 -20.37 11.67 -12.04
CA MET A 607 -20.84 11.92 -13.42
C MET A 607 -20.62 13.37 -13.85
N GLU A 608 -20.59 14.31 -12.94
CA GLU A 608 -20.21 15.70 -13.23
C GLU A 608 -18.79 15.82 -13.75
N GLU A 609 -17.83 15.10 -13.16
CA GLU A 609 -16.44 15.07 -13.64
C GLU A 609 -16.31 14.44 -15.02
N VAL A 610 -17.16 13.43 -15.34
CA VAL A 610 -17.20 12.82 -16.67
C VAL A 610 -17.77 13.81 -17.68
N VAL A 611 -18.86 14.50 -17.34
CA VAL A 611 -19.46 15.56 -18.19
C VAL A 611 -18.44 16.66 -18.44
N GLU A 612 -17.84 17.23 -17.40
CA GLU A 612 -16.83 18.28 -17.53
C GLU A 612 -15.66 17.86 -18.42
N GLY A 613 -15.10 16.68 -18.18
CA GLY A 613 -13.98 16.15 -18.96
C GLY A 613 -14.35 15.95 -20.44
N THR A 614 -15.53 15.42 -20.71
CA THR A 614 -16.02 15.13 -22.05
C THR A 614 -16.32 16.42 -22.85
N VAL A 615 -17.01 17.39 -22.21
CA VAL A 615 -17.27 18.69 -22.84
C VAL A 615 -15.96 19.44 -23.08
N GLY A 616 -15.00 19.36 -22.13
CA GLY A 616 -13.67 19.93 -22.30
C GLY A 616 -12.88 19.30 -23.45
N ALA A 617 -13.02 17.98 -23.69
CA ALA A 617 -12.41 17.34 -24.85
C ALA A 617 -13.08 17.81 -26.16
N MET A 618 -14.41 17.92 -26.17
CA MET A 618 -15.16 18.44 -27.34
C MET A 618 -14.81 19.89 -27.65
N HIS A 619 -14.56 20.73 -26.63
CA HIS A 619 -14.05 22.08 -26.82
C HIS A 619 -12.72 22.08 -27.58
N ILE A 620 -11.75 21.19 -27.23
CA ILE A 620 -10.49 21.15 -27.97
C ILE A 620 -10.71 20.67 -29.42
N PHE A 621 -11.55 19.67 -29.65
CA PHE A 621 -11.90 19.23 -31.01
C PHE A 621 -12.59 20.32 -31.85
N SER A 622 -13.46 21.15 -31.23
CA SER A 622 -14.18 22.23 -31.91
C SER A 622 -13.29 23.39 -32.37
N LYS A 623 -12.06 23.51 -31.86
CA LYS A 623 -11.06 24.46 -32.37
C LYS A 623 -10.68 24.22 -33.82
N ASP A 624 -10.66 22.93 -34.26
CA ASP A 624 -10.50 22.60 -35.65
C ASP A 624 -11.85 22.75 -36.40
N PRO A 625 -11.95 23.68 -37.37
CA PRO A 625 -13.19 23.90 -38.14
C PRO A 625 -13.73 22.64 -38.79
N SER A 626 -12.85 21.70 -39.20
CA SER A 626 -13.23 20.44 -39.83
C SER A 626 -14.07 19.51 -38.92
N ASN A 627 -13.98 19.67 -37.62
CA ASN A 627 -14.70 18.86 -36.64
C ASN A 627 -16.08 19.44 -36.27
N ARG A 628 -16.30 20.74 -36.46
CA ARG A 628 -17.54 21.43 -36.04
C ARG A 628 -18.81 20.89 -36.69
N PRO A 629 -18.85 20.62 -38.01
CA PRO A 629 -20.05 20.03 -38.63
C PRO A 629 -20.42 18.66 -38.01
N LEU A 630 -19.39 17.84 -37.71
CA LEU A 630 -19.61 16.53 -37.09
C LEU A 630 -20.18 16.71 -35.69
N ILE A 631 -19.61 17.60 -34.85
CA ILE A 631 -20.08 17.85 -33.49
C ILE A 631 -21.54 18.33 -33.51
N ARG A 632 -21.91 19.24 -34.42
CA ARG A 632 -23.30 19.73 -34.57
C ARG A 632 -24.24 18.59 -34.94
N SER A 633 -23.84 17.70 -35.83
CA SER A 633 -24.68 16.56 -36.29
C SER A 633 -24.96 15.54 -35.17
N LEU A 634 -24.22 15.55 -34.07
CA LEU A 634 -24.39 14.62 -32.95
C LEU A 634 -25.42 15.09 -31.91
N HIS A 635 -26.13 16.19 -32.13
CA HIS A 635 -27.19 16.72 -31.27
C HIS A 635 -26.73 16.97 -29.81
N VAL A 636 -25.50 17.42 -29.64
CA VAL A 636 -24.94 17.73 -28.31
C VAL A 636 -25.14 19.19 -27.86
N ILE A 637 -25.51 20.10 -28.78
CA ILE A 637 -25.74 21.51 -28.49
C ILE A 637 -26.82 21.71 -27.41
N PRO A 638 -27.99 21.03 -27.46
CA PRO A 638 -28.99 21.14 -26.39
C PRO A 638 -28.42 20.79 -24.99
N VAL A 639 -27.55 19.78 -24.95
CA VAL A 639 -26.88 19.41 -23.67
C VAL A 639 -25.95 20.54 -23.21
N PHE A 640 -25.15 21.13 -24.10
CA PHE A 640 -24.25 22.22 -23.75
C PHE A 640 -25.05 23.46 -23.25
N VAL A 641 -26.20 23.75 -23.87
CA VAL A 641 -27.08 24.85 -23.43
C VAL A 641 -27.65 24.58 -22.02
N GLN A 642 -28.06 23.33 -21.76
CA GLN A 642 -28.53 22.99 -20.40
C GLN A 642 -27.43 23.07 -19.35
N LEU A 643 -26.18 22.77 -19.70
CA LEU A 643 -25.03 22.88 -18.78
C LEU A 643 -24.67 24.33 -18.42
N LEU A 644 -25.17 25.33 -19.16
CA LEU A 644 -25.04 26.76 -18.77
C LEU A 644 -25.77 27.09 -17.47
N TYR A 645 -26.78 26.30 -17.10
CA TYR A 645 -27.54 26.46 -15.84
C TYR A 645 -26.92 25.69 -14.66
N SER A 646 -25.77 25.03 -14.86
CA SER A 646 -25.13 24.25 -13.80
C SER A 646 -24.62 25.14 -12.67
N ASP A 647 -24.79 24.71 -11.42
CA ASP A 647 -24.23 25.39 -10.24
C ASP A 647 -22.70 25.20 -10.13
N VAL A 648 -22.12 24.29 -10.93
CA VAL A 648 -20.68 23.99 -10.95
C VAL A 648 -19.99 24.89 -11.98
N GLU A 649 -19.20 25.85 -11.49
CA GLU A 649 -18.50 26.85 -12.32
C GLU A 649 -17.65 26.23 -13.43
N ASN A 650 -16.94 25.14 -13.16
CA ASN A 650 -16.12 24.45 -14.15
C ASN A 650 -16.96 23.87 -15.30
N VAL A 651 -18.13 23.31 -14.99
CA VAL A 651 -19.06 22.78 -16.00
C VAL A 651 -19.60 23.92 -16.87
N GLN A 652 -20.01 25.04 -16.26
CA GLN A 652 -20.42 26.24 -17.01
C GLN A 652 -19.32 26.74 -17.94
N ARG A 653 -18.09 26.82 -17.42
CA ARG A 653 -16.91 27.29 -18.16
C ARG A 653 -16.62 26.44 -19.39
N VAL A 654 -16.62 25.10 -19.28
CA VAL A 654 -16.36 24.24 -20.44
C VAL A 654 -17.52 24.26 -21.44
N ALA A 655 -18.78 24.39 -20.96
CA ALA A 655 -19.95 24.50 -21.80
C ALA A 655 -19.93 25.78 -22.65
N VAL A 656 -19.71 26.95 -22.01
CA VAL A 656 -19.63 28.22 -22.74
C VAL A 656 -18.43 28.24 -23.71
N SER A 657 -17.30 27.59 -23.37
CA SER A 657 -16.12 27.53 -24.22
C SER A 657 -16.38 26.74 -25.51
N VAL A 658 -17.02 25.56 -25.43
CA VAL A 658 -17.35 24.76 -26.63
C VAL A 658 -18.39 25.46 -27.50
N LEU A 659 -19.41 26.09 -26.88
CA LEU A 659 -20.43 26.87 -27.61
C LEU A 659 -19.80 28.07 -28.34
N SER A 660 -18.80 28.74 -27.73
CA SER A 660 -18.09 29.83 -28.39
C SER A 660 -17.37 29.38 -29.64
N GLU A 661 -16.72 28.22 -29.65
CA GLU A 661 -16.08 27.69 -30.86
C GLU A 661 -17.09 27.29 -31.93
N LEU A 662 -18.20 26.65 -31.55
CA LEU A 662 -19.26 26.25 -32.49
C LEU A 662 -20.00 27.46 -33.06
N ALA A 663 -20.17 28.55 -32.32
CA ALA A 663 -20.74 29.80 -32.79
C ALA A 663 -19.87 30.56 -33.77
N ALA A 664 -18.63 30.13 -34.00
CA ALA A 664 -17.78 30.73 -35.03
C ALA A 664 -18.29 30.49 -36.44
N ASP A 665 -19.06 29.40 -36.65
CA ASP A 665 -19.75 29.11 -37.91
C ASP A 665 -21.18 29.62 -37.78
N ARG A 666 -21.73 30.11 -38.89
CA ARG A 666 -23.08 30.66 -38.95
C ARG A 666 -24.13 29.63 -38.56
N GLU A 667 -24.07 28.43 -39.10
CA GLU A 667 -24.99 27.34 -38.80
C GLU A 667 -24.95 26.95 -37.29
N GLY A 668 -23.75 27.04 -36.67
CA GLY A 668 -23.60 26.80 -35.22
C GLY A 668 -24.26 27.88 -34.40
N ALA A 669 -24.10 29.16 -34.76
CA ALA A 669 -24.72 30.27 -34.06
C ALA A 669 -26.26 30.20 -34.14
N ASP A 670 -26.82 29.88 -35.30
CA ASP A 670 -28.25 29.72 -35.51
C ASP A 670 -28.85 28.57 -34.69
N GLN A 671 -28.14 27.44 -34.65
CA GLN A 671 -28.57 26.27 -33.84
C GLN A 671 -28.51 26.56 -32.33
N ILE A 672 -27.45 27.22 -31.85
CA ILE A 672 -27.30 27.64 -30.44
C ILE A 672 -28.45 28.59 -30.05
N GLU A 673 -28.82 29.53 -30.92
CA GLU A 673 -29.97 30.42 -30.73
C GLU A 673 -31.29 29.67 -30.68
N ALA A 674 -31.49 28.72 -31.62
CA ALA A 674 -32.70 27.89 -31.71
C ALA A 674 -32.92 27.02 -30.46
N ASP A 675 -31.84 26.55 -29.85
CA ASP A 675 -31.84 25.75 -28.61
C ASP A 675 -32.04 26.64 -27.36
N GLY A 676 -32.23 27.97 -27.50
CA GLY A 676 -32.62 28.86 -26.42
C GLY A 676 -31.48 29.38 -25.54
N ALA A 677 -30.24 29.39 -26.04
CA ALA A 677 -29.05 29.81 -25.25
C ALA A 677 -29.01 31.29 -24.89
N THR A 678 -29.81 32.16 -25.52
CA THR A 678 -29.77 33.62 -25.34
C THR A 678 -30.00 34.04 -23.86
N GLY A 679 -30.97 33.38 -23.18
CA GLY A 679 -31.29 33.69 -21.77
C GLY A 679 -30.09 33.41 -20.84
N PRO A 680 -29.65 32.18 -20.71
CA PRO A 680 -28.54 31.84 -19.84
C PRO A 680 -27.22 32.54 -20.19
N LEU A 681 -26.91 32.77 -21.48
CA LEU A 681 -25.74 33.53 -21.90
C LEU A 681 -25.80 35.02 -21.43
N THR A 682 -26.99 35.63 -21.43
CA THR A 682 -27.16 36.99 -20.92
C THR A 682 -26.94 37.05 -19.41
N GLU A 683 -27.36 36.03 -18.66
CA GLU A 683 -27.10 35.95 -17.21
C GLU A 683 -25.59 35.75 -16.94
N LEU A 684 -24.92 34.92 -17.76
CA LEU A 684 -23.48 34.66 -17.63
C LEU A 684 -22.56 35.83 -17.94
N LEU A 685 -23.07 36.91 -18.60
CA LEU A 685 -22.32 38.17 -18.68
C LEU A 685 -21.97 38.79 -17.34
N ARG A 686 -22.75 38.47 -16.29
CA ARG A 686 -22.55 38.93 -14.92
C ARG A 686 -21.78 37.91 -14.07
N SER A 687 -21.28 36.83 -14.68
CA SER A 687 -20.51 35.79 -13.98
C SER A 687 -19.31 36.39 -13.25
N GLY A 688 -19.01 35.85 -12.06
CA GLY A 688 -17.78 36.12 -11.32
C GLY A 688 -16.52 35.75 -12.06
N ASN A 689 -16.61 34.79 -12.98
CA ASN A 689 -15.50 34.29 -13.81
C ASN A 689 -15.41 35.11 -15.11
N GLU A 690 -14.32 35.88 -15.28
CA GLU A 690 -14.08 36.73 -16.44
C GLU A 690 -14.08 35.94 -17.77
N ALA A 691 -13.51 34.72 -17.78
CA ALA A 691 -13.48 33.86 -18.95
C ALA A 691 -14.90 33.42 -19.39
N VAL A 692 -15.77 33.08 -18.43
CA VAL A 692 -17.17 32.71 -18.70
C VAL A 692 -17.94 33.91 -19.29
N ALA A 693 -17.80 35.09 -18.68
CA ALA A 693 -18.43 36.30 -19.18
C ALA A 693 -17.95 36.68 -20.59
N THR A 694 -16.64 36.57 -20.85
CA THR A 694 -16.04 36.86 -22.17
C THR A 694 -16.54 35.91 -23.26
N TYR A 695 -16.60 34.59 -22.98
CA TYR A 695 -17.13 33.63 -23.96
C TYR A 695 -18.62 33.82 -24.20
N ALA A 696 -19.42 34.11 -23.14
CA ALA A 696 -20.84 34.41 -23.28
C ALA A 696 -21.06 35.66 -24.17
N ALA A 697 -20.29 36.72 -23.95
CA ALA A 697 -20.32 37.95 -24.78
C ALA A 697 -19.95 37.62 -26.25
N ALA A 698 -18.94 36.82 -26.50
CA ALA A 698 -18.52 36.44 -27.84
C ALA A 698 -19.60 35.65 -28.60
N ILE A 699 -20.29 34.71 -27.90
CA ILE A 699 -21.40 33.95 -28.51
C ILE A 699 -22.56 34.87 -28.87
N LEU A 700 -23.01 35.69 -27.92
CA LEU A 700 -24.11 36.66 -28.15
C LEU A 700 -23.78 37.62 -29.30
N PHE A 701 -22.54 38.07 -29.39
CA PHE A 701 -22.10 38.93 -30.50
C PHE A 701 -22.21 38.22 -31.83
N ARG A 702 -21.73 36.98 -31.97
CA ARG A 702 -21.78 36.16 -33.19
C ARG A 702 -23.24 35.85 -33.61
N MET A 703 -24.11 35.56 -32.62
CA MET A 703 -25.57 35.35 -32.85
C MET A 703 -26.29 36.61 -33.35
N SER A 704 -25.72 37.81 -33.13
CA SER A 704 -26.32 39.08 -33.54
C SER A 704 -26.00 39.51 -34.95
N ASP A 705 -25.17 38.79 -35.69
CA ASP A 705 -24.68 39.24 -37.00
C ASP A 705 -25.80 39.53 -38.05
N ASP A 706 -26.93 38.86 -38.02
CA ASP A 706 -28.08 39.10 -38.89
C ASP A 706 -29.18 39.96 -38.24
N LYS A 707 -28.96 40.42 -37.02
CA LYS A 707 -29.97 41.17 -36.34
C LYS A 707 -29.94 42.67 -36.71
N SER A 708 -31.05 43.36 -36.46
CA SER A 708 -31.15 44.79 -36.79
C SER A 708 -30.08 45.62 -36.06
N GLN A 709 -29.73 46.76 -36.63
CA GLN A 709 -28.76 47.69 -36.00
C GLN A 709 -29.18 48.17 -34.62
N ASP A 710 -30.49 48.26 -34.35
CA ASP A 710 -31.00 48.63 -33.03
C ASP A 710 -30.79 47.51 -31.99
N TYR A 711 -30.93 46.26 -32.40
CA TYR A 711 -30.61 45.09 -31.57
C TYR A 711 -29.12 45.05 -31.25
N LYS A 712 -28.26 45.25 -32.26
CA LYS A 712 -26.80 45.29 -32.09
C LYS A 712 -26.36 46.41 -31.13
N LYS A 713 -27.02 47.60 -31.18
CA LYS A 713 -26.77 48.71 -30.27
C LYS A 713 -27.16 48.37 -28.81
N ARG A 714 -28.35 47.75 -28.60
CA ARG A 714 -28.80 47.30 -27.29
C ARG A 714 -27.88 46.23 -26.71
N LEU A 715 -27.54 45.21 -27.49
CA LEU A 715 -26.60 44.16 -27.10
C LEU A 715 -25.22 44.75 -26.76
N SER A 716 -24.71 45.69 -27.55
CA SER A 716 -23.45 46.40 -27.27
C SER A 716 -23.48 47.15 -25.95
N MET A 717 -24.61 47.79 -25.60
CA MET A 717 -24.80 48.44 -24.30
C MET A 717 -24.81 47.41 -23.14
N GLU A 718 -25.53 46.29 -23.32
CA GLU A 718 -25.58 45.22 -22.31
C GLU A 718 -24.23 44.53 -22.11
N LEU A 719 -23.50 44.24 -23.19
CA LEU A 719 -22.14 43.69 -23.16
C LEU A 719 -21.18 44.65 -22.43
N THR A 720 -21.27 45.96 -22.73
CA THR A 720 -20.48 46.99 -22.05
C THR A 720 -20.79 47.06 -20.56
N ALA A 721 -22.09 47.05 -20.20
CA ALA A 721 -22.56 47.09 -18.81
C ALA A 721 -22.19 45.81 -18.03
N GLY A 722 -22.25 44.65 -18.68
CA GLY A 722 -21.91 43.34 -18.06
C GLY A 722 -20.41 43.13 -17.83
N LEU A 723 -19.56 43.60 -18.76
CA LEU A 723 -18.11 43.50 -18.69
C LEU A 723 -17.47 44.64 -17.83
N MET A 724 -18.12 45.79 -17.68
CA MET A 724 -17.66 46.88 -16.79
C MET A 724 -18.18 46.67 -15.37
N ARG A 725 -17.37 46.09 -14.49
CA ARG A 725 -17.69 46.00 -13.05
C ARG A 725 -17.49 47.35 -12.37
N PRO A 726 -18.49 47.88 -11.59
CA PRO A 726 -18.23 49.00 -10.72
C PRO A 726 -17.49 48.52 -9.47
N GLY A 727 -16.20 48.82 -9.41
CA GLY A 727 -15.46 48.80 -8.16
C GLY A 727 -14.27 47.88 -8.00
N GLU A 728 -13.22 48.06 -8.84
CA GLU A 728 -11.84 47.75 -8.39
C GLU A 728 -10.89 48.74 -9.07
N HIS A 729 -10.44 49.75 -8.31
CA HIS A 729 -9.33 50.61 -8.70
C HIS A 729 -8.02 49.91 -8.42
N GLY A 730 -7.58 49.09 -9.35
CA GLY A 730 -6.22 48.61 -9.48
C GLY A 730 -5.72 48.91 -10.89
N THR A 731 -4.54 49.52 -11.01
CA THR A 731 -3.87 49.83 -12.30
C THR A 731 -3.85 48.56 -13.17
N PRO A 732 -4.28 48.63 -14.44
CA PRO A 732 -4.23 47.51 -15.33
C PRO A 732 -2.79 47.15 -15.68
N GLN A 733 -2.26 46.04 -15.17
CA GLN A 733 -1.20 45.32 -15.87
C GLN A 733 -1.84 44.67 -17.09
N PRO A 734 -1.18 44.71 -18.28
CA PRO A 734 -1.68 43.98 -19.43
C PRO A 734 -1.80 42.49 -19.06
N PRO A 735 -2.93 41.84 -19.36
CA PRO A 735 -3.06 40.44 -19.09
C PRO A 735 -1.98 39.67 -19.88
N HIS A 736 -1.10 39.02 -19.16
CA HIS A 736 -0.29 37.95 -19.70
C HIS A 736 -1.26 36.80 -19.91
N VAL A 737 -1.96 36.80 -21.03
CA VAL A 737 -2.79 35.69 -21.44
C VAL A 737 -1.82 34.61 -21.97
N ASP A 738 -1.38 33.79 -21.08
CA ASP A 738 -0.75 32.52 -21.46
C ASP A 738 -1.83 31.70 -22.16
N PRO A 739 -1.69 31.33 -23.44
CA PRO A 739 -2.70 30.52 -24.16
C PRO A 739 -2.93 29.16 -23.53
N MET A 740 -2.10 28.78 -22.55
CA MET A 740 -2.15 27.51 -21.80
C MET A 740 -2.99 27.59 -20.52
N ASP A 741 -3.34 28.79 -20.02
CA ASP A 741 -4.00 28.94 -18.70
C ASP A 741 -5.53 28.82 -18.76
N MET A 742 -6.08 28.51 -19.93
CA MET A 742 -7.50 28.17 -20.12
C MET A 742 -7.77 26.69 -19.99
N GLY A 743 -6.92 25.97 -19.33
CA GLY A 743 -7.06 24.54 -19.11
C GLY A 743 -7.61 24.25 -17.73
N PHE A 744 -8.68 23.47 -17.69
CA PHE A 744 -9.05 22.59 -16.60
C PHE A 744 -7.78 21.97 -16.02
N ASP A 745 -7.59 22.04 -14.69
CA ASP A 745 -6.54 21.34 -13.99
C ASP A 745 -6.98 19.90 -13.69
N PRO A 746 -6.68 18.91 -14.56
CA PRO A 746 -7.00 17.53 -14.28
C PRO A 746 -6.16 16.96 -13.14
N ASP A 747 -5.09 17.66 -12.75
CA ASP A 747 -4.16 17.28 -11.69
C ASP A 747 -4.48 17.99 -10.36
N ALA A 748 -5.46 18.91 -10.32
CA ALA A 748 -5.90 19.56 -9.09
C ALA A 748 -6.67 18.65 -8.13
N TYR A 749 -7.06 17.45 -8.60
CA TYR A 749 -7.68 16.46 -7.73
C TYR A 749 -6.61 15.67 -6.99
N ASN A 750 -6.26 16.16 -5.79
CA ASN A 750 -5.48 15.42 -4.81
C ASN A 750 -6.44 14.52 -4.00
N PRO A 751 -6.34 13.19 -4.05
CA PRO A 751 -7.18 12.30 -3.26
C PRO A 751 -6.92 12.39 -1.75
N SER A 752 -5.90 13.12 -1.32
CA SER A 752 -5.60 13.41 0.08
C SER A 752 -6.02 14.85 0.43
N GLY A 753 -7.31 15.11 0.56
CA GLY A 753 -7.88 16.43 0.88
C GLY A 753 -7.24 17.15 2.08
N MET A 754 -6.12 17.82 1.84
CA MET A 754 -5.56 18.83 2.73
C MET A 754 -5.71 20.20 2.06
N TYR A 755 -6.61 21.02 2.56
CA TYR A 755 -6.66 22.45 2.29
C TYR A 755 -5.41 23.12 2.89
N PRO A 756 -4.70 24.03 2.18
CA PRO A 756 -3.67 24.85 2.81
C PRO A 756 -4.34 25.82 3.78
N ALA A 757 -3.81 25.90 4.98
CA ALA A 757 -4.19 26.90 5.98
C ALA A 757 -3.89 28.32 5.48
N PRO A 758 -4.73 29.33 5.81
CA PRO A 758 -4.49 30.71 5.43
C PRO A 758 -3.23 31.26 6.13
N PRO A 759 -2.48 32.18 5.51
CA PRO A 759 -1.26 32.71 6.10
C PRO A 759 -1.57 33.57 7.33
N HIS A 760 -0.82 33.32 8.40
CA HIS A 760 -0.87 34.11 9.63
C HIS A 760 -0.45 35.57 9.39
N THR A 761 -1.32 36.49 9.75
CA THR A 761 -1.04 37.91 9.89
C THR A 761 -0.08 38.15 11.04
N ALA A 762 1.02 38.84 10.80
CA ALA A 762 1.87 39.43 11.83
C ALA A 762 1.51 40.90 12.05
N PRO A 763 1.70 41.47 13.25
CA PRO A 763 1.11 42.72 13.69
C PRO A 763 1.94 43.97 13.44
N GLY A 764 1.22 45.00 13.07
CA GLY A 764 1.29 46.42 13.43
C GLY A 764 2.59 47.23 13.51
N GLY A 765 2.66 48.28 12.73
CA GLY A 765 3.46 49.49 12.99
C GLY A 765 2.93 50.65 12.13
N PRO A 766 3.11 51.90 12.51
CA PRO A 766 2.04 52.88 12.62
C PRO A 766 1.85 53.81 11.40
N ARG A 767 0.64 54.34 11.36
CA ARG A 767 0.11 55.38 10.44
C ARG A 767 0.89 56.69 10.46
N ASN A 768 0.93 57.36 9.31
CA ASN A 768 0.83 58.81 9.24
C ASN A 768 0.03 59.29 8.01
N PRO A 769 -0.74 60.35 8.11
CA PRO A 769 -1.78 60.76 7.18
C PRO A 769 -1.35 61.95 6.30
N GLY A 770 -2.02 62.07 5.14
CA GLY A 770 -2.18 63.38 4.49
C GLY A 770 -1.80 63.41 3.01
N GLN A 771 -2.75 63.43 2.14
CA GLN A 771 -3.04 64.60 1.28
C GLN A 771 -4.08 64.24 0.22
N GLN A 772 -5.16 65.05 0.27
CA GLN A 772 -6.15 65.16 -0.79
C GLN A 772 -5.56 65.87 -2.01
N GLN A 773 -6.02 65.51 -3.20
CA GLN A 773 -6.48 66.44 -4.25
C GLN A 773 -6.95 65.67 -5.52
N THR A 774 -8.21 65.78 -5.75
CA THR A 774 -8.96 66.14 -7.01
C THR A 774 -8.23 65.99 -8.34
N ASN A 775 -8.77 65.18 -9.29
CA ASN A 775 -9.31 65.74 -10.51
C ASN A 775 -10.17 64.73 -11.33
N ASN A 776 -11.19 65.35 -11.85
CA ASN A 776 -12.23 64.86 -12.73
C ASN A 776 -11.78 64.81 -14.18
N ASN A 777 -12.39 63.99 -15.00
CA ASN A 777 -12.39 63.86 -16.47
C ASN A 777 -11.45 62.85 -17.09
N ASN A 778 -12.02 61.70 -17.43
CA ASN A 778 -11.77 61.00 -18.72
C ASN A 778 -12.59 59.70 -18.86
N ASN A 779 -13.94 59.88 -18.92
CA ASN A 779 -14.82 58.70 -19.07
C ASN A 779 -15.20 58.32 -20.51
N ASN A 780 -14.54 58.89 -21.53
CA ASN A 780 -14.93 58.68 -22.93
C ASN A 780 -13.95 57.88 -23.81
N ASN A 781 -12.81 57.39 -23.25
CA ASN A 781 -11.82 56.64 -24.07
C ASN A 781 -11.80 55.12 -23.86
N TYR A 782 -12.46 54.58 -22.84
CA TYR A 782 -12.41 53.17 -22.56
C TYR A 782 -13.38 52.32 -23.38
N ALA A 783 -14.49 52.87 -23.84
CA ALA A 783 -15.44 52.16 -24.72
C ALA A 783 -14.85 51.90 -26.09
N ALA A 784 -13.92 52.77 -26.59
CA ALA A 784 -13.26 52.59 -27.86
C ALA A 784 -12.09 51.56 -27.80
N GLN A 785 -11.50 51.31 -26.61
CA GLN A 785 -10.42 50.32 -26.44
C GLN A 785 -10.95 48.91 -26.30
N GLY A 786 -12.10 48.68 -25.63
CA GLY A 786 -12.76 47.39 -25.52
C GLY A 786 -13.15 46.82 -26.88
N PHE A 787 -13.62 47.69 -27.79
CA PHE A 787 -13.93 47.29 -29.17
C PHE A 787 -12.67 46.96 -30.01
N LYS A 788 -11.53 47.61 -29.74
CA LYS A 788 -10.26 47.25 -30.44
C LYS A 788 -9.70 45.92 -30.03
N LEU A 789 -9.85 45.51 -28.78
CA LEU A 789 -9.41 44.18 -28.29
C LEU A 789 -10.24 43.05 -28.87
N LEU A 790 -11.57 43.21 -29.01
CA LEU A 790 -12.43 42.22 -29.66
C LEU A 790 -12.18 42.15 -31.18
N SER A 791 -11.83 43.26 -31.84
CA SER A 791 -11.49 43.28 -33.26
C SER A 791 -10.08 42.76 -33.58
N TYR A 792 -9.13 42.86 -32.65
CA TYR A 792 -7.77 42.33 -32.83
C TYR A 792 -7.73 40.80 -32.72
N SER A 793 -8.55 40.21 -31.86
CA SER A 793 -8.66 38.74 -31.74
C SER A 793 -9.34 38.10 -32.98
N LEU A 794 -10.11 38.88 -33.74
CA LEU A 794 -10.83 38.39 -34.93
C LEU A 794 -10.04 38.58 -36.26
N HIS A 795 -8.99 39.40 -36.30
CA HIS A 795 -8.25 39.74 -37.53
C HIS A 795 -6.85 39.11 -37.65
N HIS A 796 -6.36 38.38 -36.64
CA HIS A 796 -5.03 37.76 -36.72
C HIS A 796 -5.02 36.34 -37.29
N GLU A 797 -6.14 35.75 -37.64
CA GLU A 797 -6.23 34.37 -38.20
C GLU A 797 -6.45 34.29 -39.73
N THR A 798 -6.43 35.42 -40.49
CA THR A 798 -6.69 35.39 -41.95
C THR A 798 -5.58 35.95 -42.82
N ALA A 799 -4.31 35.87 -42.44
CA ALA A 799 -3.21 36.27 -43.30
C ALA A 799 -2.09 35.23 -43.36
N VAL A 800 -2.30 34.14 -44.03
CA VAL A 800 -1.22 33.34 -44.66
C VAL A 800 -1.50 33.30 -46.14
N SER A 801 -0.82 34.17 -46.88
CA SER A 801 -0.69 34.12 -48.34
C SER A 801 0.42 33.14 -48.72
N PRO A 802 0.31 32.43 -49.83
CA PRO A 802 1.29 31.45 -50.29
C PRO A 802 2.49 32.18 -50.96
N VAL A 803 3.68 31.84 -50.53
CA VAL A 803 4.90 32.15 -51.33
C VAL A 803 5.35 30.83 -51.93
N GLY A 804 5.46 30.91 -53.25
CA GLY A 804 5.78 29.79 -54.12
C GLY A 804 7.27 29.42 -54.11
N ASN A 805 7.45 28.35 -54.87
CA ASN A 805 8.67 27.69 -55.33
C ASN A 805 9.95 28.56 -55.45
N GLU A 806 11.02 28.08 -54.86
CA GLU A 806 12.22 27.60 -55.56
C GLU A 806 12.93 26.59 -54.65
#